data_38c6fd235b5786cba38998c7157c88a3
#
_entry.id   38c6fd235b5786cba38998c7157c88a3
#
_cell.length_a   1.000
_cell.length_b   1.000
_cell.length_c   1.000
_cell.angle_alpha   90.00
_cell.angle_beta   90.00
_cell.angle_gamma   90.00
#
_symmetry.space_group_name_H-M   'P 1'
#
loop_
_entity.id
_entity.type
_entity.pdbx_description
1 polymer ?
#
loop_
_entity_poly.entity_id
_entity_poly.type
_entity_poly.pdbx_seq_one_letter_code
_entity_poly.pdbx_strand_id
1 'polypeptide(L)'
;MRFFVFLCSLVIYCKFSVAEPTTIRYVYNSSDLSYYSNGIQFPAPENDLMNPIVGELEERHKHPDMLWLRDLYDHHKWDGYATKMNNTRCKQDLLTYIKELYNGTSWATKIYDAAGRYYGQFFFGHDYWLGSHTLCQELSNSESNSEIPPFPLKFYMTKLRVNINRKLTPVTRQLNIGECIPASCTTNDLKILFSQEPKQGASINIIDIRPVPGDYSLLNDVKFTIVGGTAFAVGILMLIASIVDLFLKSKNKVKKDEPDSENNNSSPGGLKGSREFVINRNKRTNNYMVKLLLAFSAVENGKKILNVEHISKNALTCVHGLRFFSILWIILVHTYLEIFSVAGNKNLRILTERTFLYQTISNASFSVDTFFFISGLLVTITYFRAEAKKEKQTKDENTCHIIRTNTGKFSMMIFYRFFRLTPAYMFVLGVNELILRYLHNSSVFSPAIIDHITCSEYWWRNALYINNFFPQSEFCMLWSWYIANDTQFYIIASILLLIGVRSNRHLKAAACLIGVFLVASWVTTFVIAMKYDYVARVEEPFTLFDLLYDKPWLRIGPYLVGMIIGYYLFKVDCKIKMRIPVVASGWLLSLGCLAVLVYGLGRKGLVVPASAFYASLGHTAWGLALAWITVACVAGYGGPLNSLLSCKLLIPLSRLTYCAYLIHPVLMCLTSFLLDGPIHLHNAFAMVIFCGNAVISFLCAFVISLAFEAPVVNLLKLIL
;
A
#
# COMPACT_ATOMS: atom_id res chain seq x y z
N MET A 1 -12.99 16.68 -16.09
CA MET A 1 -11.99 17.59 -16.61
C MET A 1 -11.77 18.81 -15.72
N ARG A 2 -12.78 19.61 -15.35
CA ARG A 2 -12.63 20.78 -14.43
C ARG A 2 -12.12 20.43 -13.03
N PHE A 3 -12.41 19.24 -12.48
CA PHE A 3 -11.93 18.77 -11.19
C PHE A 3 -10.47 18.31 -11.24
N PHE A 4 -10.04 17.73 -12.36
CA PHE A 4 -8.63 17.39 -12.60
C PHE A 4 -7.77 18.64 -12.74
N VAL A 5 -8.31 19.68 -13.40
CA VAL A 5 -7.68 20.99 -13.49
C VAL A 5 -7.61 21.66 -12.11
N PHE A 6 -8.63 21.50 -11.26
CA PHE A 6 -8.62 22.03 -9.89
C PHE A 6 -7.61 21.32 -8.97
N LEU A 7 -7.46 19.99 -9.07
CA LEU A 7 -6.41 19.25 -8.36
C LEU A 7 -5.01 19.60 -8.87
N CYS A 8 -4.84 19.75 -10.18
CA CYS A 8 -3.60 20.25 -10.77
C CYS A 8 -3.36 21.72 -10.41
N SER A 9 -4.40 22.56 -10.31
CA SER A 9 -4.28 23.95 -9.88
C SER A 9 -3.91 24.07 -8.41
N LEU A 10 -4.41 23.18 -7.54
CA LEU A 10 -3.99 23.14 -6.12
C LEU A 10 -2.51 22.73 -5.97
N VAL A 11 -2.02 21.85 -6.86
CA VAL A 11 -0.60 21.49 -6.93
C VAL A 11 0.24 22.62 -7.54
N ILE A 12 -0.32 23.40 -8.47
CA ILE A 12 0.36 24.53 -9.14
C ILE A 12 0.29 25.81 -8.28
N TYR A 13 -0.76 26.01 -7.47
CA TYR A 13 -0.90 27.14 -6.55
C TYR A 13 -0.10 26.99 -5.24
N CYS A 14 0.40 25.81 -4.92
CA CYS A 14 1.59 25.70 -4.11
C CYS A 14 2.74 26.28 -4.93
N LYS A 15 2.84 27.60 -4.99
CA LYS A 15 4.04 28.31 -5.42
C LYS A 15 5.20 27.65 -4.69
N PHE A 16 5.88 26.74 -5.39
CA PHE A 16 7.28 26.52 -5.11
C PHE A 16 7.92 27.90 -5.28
N SER A 17 8.19 28.57 -4.19
CA SER A 17 9.17 29.63 -4.16
C SER A 17 10.43 28.95 -4.69
N VAL A 18 10.65 29.11 -5.97
CA VAL A 18 11.97 28.91 -6.57
C VAL A 18 12.80 29.98 -5.92
N ALA A 19 13.44 29.62 -4.81
CA ALA A 19 14.54 30.42 -4.30
C ALA A 19 15.53 30.47 -5.47
N GLU A 20 15.83 31.68 -5.93
CA GLU A 20 16.95 31.93 -6.82
C GLU A 20 18.16 31.14 -6.33
N PRO A 21 19.04 30.68 -7.22
CA PRO A 21 20.26 29.99 -6.84
C PRO A 21 21.16 30.94 -6.08
N THR A 22 20.87 31.13 -4.81
CA THR A 22 21.85 31.70 -3.89
C THR A 22 22.99 30.72 -3.85
N THR A 23 24.14 31.17 -4.28
CA THR A 23 25.43 30.52 -4.14
C THR A 23 25.50 29.93 -2.73
N ILE A 24 25.29 28.62 -2.62
CA ILE A 24 25.35 27.91 -1.34
C ILE A 24 26.82 27.88 -0.96
N ARG A 25 27.26 28.86 -0.17
CA ARG A 25 28.45 28.70 0.65
C ARG A 25 28.11 27.66 1.70
N TYR A 26 28.68 26.48 1.55
CA TYR A 26 28.63 25.42 2.56
C TYR A 26 29.36 25.92 3.81
N VAL A 27 28.61 26.53 4.73
CA VAL A 27 29.07 26.69 6.10
C VAL A 27 28.68 25.39 6.80
N TYR A 28 29.62 24.45 6.84
CA TYR A 28 29.50 23.27 7.66
C TYR A 28 29.61 23.68 9.14
N ASN A 29 28.50 23.71 9.82
CA ASN A 29 28.52 23.74 11.29
C ASN A 29 28.73 22.28 11.73
N SER A 30 29.90 21.97 12.27
CA SER A 30 30.34 20.64 12.71
C SER A 30 29.46 19.99 13.79
N SER A 31 28.52 20.72 14.38
CA SER A 31 27.62 20.22 15.41
C SER A 31 26.41 19.42 14.89
N ASP A 32 26.04 19.55 13.60
CA ASP A 32 24.84 18.87 13.05
C ASP A 32 25.12 17.49 12.44
N LEU A 33 26.38 17.13 12.25
CA LEU A 33 26.81 15.84 11.67
C LEU A 33 26.94 14.71 12.69
N SER A 34 27.00 15.04 13.98
CA SER A 34 27.23 14.05 15.05
C SER A 34 26.05 13.12 15.31
N TYR A 35 24.84 13.40 14.78
CA TYR A 35 23.64 12.61 15.06
C TYR A 35 23.34 11.48 14.06
N TYR A 36 24.00 11.50 12.89
CA TYR A 36 23.78 10.46 11.85
C TYR A 36 24.95 9.50 11.68
N SER A 37 26.04 9.73 12.39
CA SER A 37 27.21 8.87 12.33
C SER A 37 27.70 8.56 13.73
N ASN A 38 27.27 7.48 14.29
CA ASN A 38 28.20 6.82 15.18
C ASN A 38 29.45 6.47 14.37
N GLY A 39 30.34 7.44 14.17
CA GLY A 39 31.68 7.14 13.73
C GLY A 39 32.36 7.89 12.61
N ILE A 40 31.83 8.99 12.05
CA ILE A 40 32.66 9.80 11.14
C ILE A 40 32.89 11.19 11.73
N GLN A 41 33.90 11.31 12.59
CA GLN A 41 34.57 12.58 12.83
C GLN A 41 35.59 12.79 11.71
N PHE A 42 35.35 13.78 10.86
CA PHE A 42 36.42 14.34 10.04
C PHE A 42 37.31 15.16 10.98
N PRO A 43 38.62 14.96 10.97
CA PRO A 43 39.54 15.82 11.72
C PRO A 43 39.45 17.25 11.16
N ALA A 44 39.40 18.23 12.04
CA ALA A 44 39.52 19.64 11.71
C ALA A 44 40.82 19.86 10.90
N PRO A 45 40.82 20.79 9.92
CA PRO A 45 42.06 21.13 9.23
C PRO A 45 42.96 21.85 10.25
N GLU A 46 43.98 21.16 10.73
CA GLU A 46 45.11 21.79 11.39
C GLU A 46 45.89 22.56 10.33
N ASN A 47 46.04 23.84 10.57
CA ASN A 47 46.97 24.70 9.84
C ASN A 47 48.40 24.30 10.19
N ASP A 48 49.00 23.45 9.41
CA ASP A 48 50.43 23.32 9.32
C ASP A 48 50.86 23.31 7.84
N LEU A 49 51.20 24.51 7.44
CA LEU A 49 51.97 24.75 6.23
C LEU A 49 53.37 24.21 6.37
N MET A 50 53.75 23.38 5.44
CA MET A 50 55.15 22.91 5.13
C MET A 50 55.67 21.73 5.93
N ASN A 51 55.40 20.53 5.43
CA ASN A 51 56.46 19.51 5.31
C ASN A 51 56.12 18.44 4.25
N PRO A 52 57.11 17.80 3.70
CA PRO A 52 57.17 17.57 2.25
C PRO A 52 56.59 16.20 1.87
N ILE A 53 56.22 16.16 0.62
CA ILE A 53 55.74 15.12 -0.31
C ILE A 53 56.10 13.64 0.00
N VAL A 54 57.06 13.33 0.88
CA VAL A 54 57.48 11.94 1.19
C VAL A 54 56.59 11.30 2.26
N GLY A 55 56.05 12.04 3.20
CA GLY A 55 55.11 11.53 4.21
C GLY A 55 53.71 11.25 3.65
N GLU A 56 53.28 11.98 2.63
CA GLU A 56 51.96 11.77 1.98
C GLU A 56 51.87 10.47 1.18
N LEU A 57 52.98 9.94 0.68
CA LEU A 57 53.04 8.68 -0.07
C LEU A 57 52.86 7.43 0.84
N GLU A 58 53.33 7.46 2.09
CA GLU A 58 53.15 6.35 3.04
C GLU A 58 51.77 6.34 3.70
N GLU A 59 51.12 7.50 3.90
CA GLU A 59 49.75 7.55 4.39
C GLU A 59 48.71 7.19 3.33
N ARG A 60 49.00 7.43 2.05
CA ARG A 60 48.10 7.01 0.95
C ARG A 60 47.92 5.50 0.88
N HIS A 61 48.83 4.70 1.41
CA HIS A 61 48.69 3.24 1.44
C HIS A 61 47.82 2.71 2.61
N LYS A 62 47.45 3.56 3.56
CA LYS A 62 46.61 3.14 4.71
C LYS A 62 45.12 3.19 4.42
N HIS A 63 44.64 3.87 3.39
CA HIS A 63 43.26 3.91 3.00
C HIS A 63 43.02 3.14 1.70
N PRO A 64 42.01 2.26 1.62
CA PRO A 64 41.72 1.56 0.38
C PRO A 64 41.43 2.59 -0.70
N ASP A 65 42.26 2.55 -1.75
CA ASP A 65 42.12 3.42 -2.92
C ASP A 65 40.73 3.18 -3.54
N MET A 66 39.94 4.23 -3.73
CA MET A 66 38.61 4.13 -4.33
C MET A 66 38.63 3.58 -5.77
N LEU A 67 39.81 3.63 -6.44
CA LEU A 67 40.01 3.08 -7.77
C LEU A 67 39.73 1.58 -7.83
N TRP A 68 40.03 0.82 -6.76
CA TRP A 68 39.74 -0.62 -6.74
C TRP A 68 38.25 -0.93 -6.84
N LEU A 69 37.36 -0.06 -6.29
CA LEU A 69 35.93 -0.23 -6.39
C LEU A 69 35.43 -0.06 -7.82
N ARG A 70 36.05 0.87 -8.58
CA ARG A 70 35.79 1.04 -10.01
C ARG A 70 36.24 -0.17 -10.82
N ASP A 71 37.43 -0.70 -10.46
CA ASP A 71 38.08 -1.81 -11.18
C ASP A 71 37.57 -3.19 -10.73
N LEU A 72 36.69 -3.23 -9.72
CA LEU A 72 36.27 -4.47 -9.04
C LEU A 72 35.70 -5.51 -10.01
N TYR A 73 34.92 -5.08 -11.01
CA TYR A 73 34.28 -5.95 -12.00
C TYR A 73 34.56 -5.50 -13.42
N ASP A 74 35.81 -5.06 -13.66
CA ASP A 74 36.27 -4.76 -15.00
C ASP A 74 36.56 -6.07 -15.75
N HIS A 75 35.78 -6.33 -16.82
CA HIS A 75 35.90 -7.55 -17.61
C HIS A 75 37.29 -7.74 -18.24
N HIS A 76 38.03 -6.66 -18.48
CA HIS A 76 39.41 -6.74 -18.95
C HIS A 76 40.34 -7.46 -17.97
N LYS A 77 39.98 -7.58 -16.69
CA LYS A 77 40.76 -8.25 -15.65
C LYS A 77 40.28 -9.69 -15.37
N TRP A 78 39.30 -10.19 -16.13
CA TRP A 78 38.72 -11.50 -15.90
C TRP A 78 39.50 -12.66 -16.49
N ASP A 79 40.50 -12.43 -17.37
CA ASP A 79 41.35 -13.44 -17.99
C ASP A 79 42.00 -14.39 -16.95
N GLY A 80 42.60 -13.84 -15.89
CA GLY A 80 43.20 -14.57 -14.81
C GLY A 80 42.22 -15.42 -14.00
N TYR A 81 40.95 -14.97 -13.86
CA TYR A 81 39.90 -15.71 -13.17
C TYR A 81 39.25 -16.77 -14.07
N ALA A 82 39.08 -16.48 -15.35
CA ALA A 82 38.56 -17.41 -16.33
C ALA A 82 39.44 -18.67 -16.44
N THR A 83 40.74 -18.53 -16.29
CA THR A 83 41.65 -19.70 -16.30
C THR A 83 41.41 -20.68 -15.16
N LYS A 84 40.89 -20.22 -14.02
CA LYS A 84 40.59 -21.04 -12.83
C LYS A 84 39.27 -21.80 -12.93
N MET A 85 38.46 -21.57 -13.97
CA MET A 85 37.17 -22.23 -14.16
C MET A 85 37.31 -23.69 -14.57
N ASN A 86 36.45 -24.53 -14.00
CA ASN A 86 36.39 -25.95 -14.38
C ASN A 86 35.51 -26.19 -15.61
N ASN A 87 34.56 -25.30 -15.89
CA ASN A 87 33.67 -25.37 -17.04
C ASN A 87 34.42 -24.95 -18.32
N THR A 88 34.81 -25.91 -19.11
CA THR A 88 35.65 -25.69 -20.32
C THR A 88 34.95 -24.83 -21.37
N ARG A 89 33.64 -24.98 -21.55
CA ARG A 89 32.86 -24.20 -22.53
C ARG A 89 32.71 -22.75 -22.10
N CYS A 90 32.31 -22.50 -20.85
CA CYS A 90 32.25 -21.15 -20.31
C CYS A 90 33.62 -20.46 -20.38
N LYS A 91 34.69 -21.18 -20.02
CA LYS A 91 36.04 -20.67 -20.11
C LYS A 91 36.42 -20.22 -21.53
N GLN A 92 36.16 -21.07 -22.55
CA GLN A 92 36.45 -20.74 -23.94
C GLN A 92 35.68 -19.55 -24.46
N ASP A 93 34.33 -19.54 -24.20
CA ASP A 93 33.48 -18.43 -24.61
C ASP A 93 33.86 -17.11 -23.93
N LEU A 94 34.18 -17.18 -22.63
CA LEU A 94 34.61 -16.01 -21.87
C LEU A 94 35.97 -15.46 -22.32
N LEU A 95 36.94 -16.33 -22.57
CA LEU A 95 38.28 -15.91 -23.11
C LEU A 95 38.15 -15.34 -24.53
N THR A 96 37.25 -15.89 -25.35
CA THR A 96 36.93 -15.32 -26.67
C THR A 96 36.34 -13.94 -26.53
N TYR A 97 35.39 -13.76 -25.63
CA TYR A 97 34.80 -12.46 -25.31
C TYR A 97 35.86 -11.44 -24.88
N ILE A 98 36.71 -11.80 -23.91
CA ILE A 98 37.76 -10.91 -23.39
C ILE A 98 38.73 -10.52 -24.48
N LYS A 99 39.18 -11.47 -25.33
CA LYS A 99 40.05 -11.22 -26.46
C LYS A 99 39.43 -10.21 -27.43
N GLU A 100 38.18 -10.42 -27.80
CA GLU A 100 37.48 -9.54 -28.73
C GLU A 100 37.17 -8.16 -28.10
N LEU A 101 36.98 -8.11 -26.77
CA LEU A 101 36.87 -6.85 -26.04
C LEU A 101 38.16 -6.02 -26.13
N TYR A 102 39.35 -6.67 -26.01
CA TYR A 102 40.64 -6.02 -26.22
C TYR A 102 40.83 -5.58 -27.67
N ASN A 103 40.29 -6.31 -28.64
CA ASN A 103 40.33 -5.96 -30.06
C ASN A 103 39.33 -4.81 -30.39
N GLY A 104 38.43 -4.43 -29.49
CA GLY A 104 37.43 -3.38 -29.69
C GLY A 104 36.34 -3.77 -30.66
N THR A 105 36.00 -5.08 -30.80
CA THR A 105 34.90 -5.52 -31.65
C THR A 105 33.55 -4.99 -31.13
N SER A 106 32.66 -4.65 -32.05
CA SER A 106 31.38 -3.99 -31.73
C SER A 106 30.54 -4.80 -30.74
N TRP A 107 30.35 -6.09 -31.00
CA TRP A 107 29.56 -6.94 -30.14
C TRP A 107 30.15 -7.12 -28.73
N ALA A 108 31.47 -7.26 -28.61
CA ALA A 108 32.14 -7.42 -27.32
C ALA A 108 32.04 -6.12 -26.48
N THR A 109 32.27 -4.98 -27.14
CA THR A 109 32.11 -3.67 -26.51
C THR A 109 30.68 -3.43 -26.02
N LYS A 110 29.69 -3.85 -26.81
CA LYS A 110 28.24 -3.77 -26.39
C LYS A 110 27.91 -4.69 -25.22
N ILE A 111 28.48 -5.91 -25.16
CA ILE A 111 28.35 -6.80 -23.98
C ILE A 111 28.88 -6.09 -22.73
N TYR A 112 30.10 -5.51 -22.87
CA TYR A 112 30.72 -4.75 -21.80
C TYR A 112 29.88 -3.55 -21.39
N ASP A 113 29.22 -2.88 -22.31
CA ASP A 113 28.35 -1.71 -22.04
C ASP A 113 26.99 -2.09 -21.43
N ALA A 114 26.48 -3.28 -21.74
CA ALA A 114 25.25 -3.82 -21.16
C ALA A 114 25.44 -4.33 -19.72
N ALA A 115 26.67 -4.57 -19.27
CA ALA A 115 27.01 -5.03 -17.93
C ALA A 115 26.98 -3.89 -16.90
N GLY A 116 26.73 -4.23 -15.66
CA GLY A 116 26.71 -3.29 -14.53
C GLY A 116 28.11 -2.86 -14.11
N ARG A 117 28.26 -1.56 -13.86
CA ARG A 117 29.53 -0.96 -13.46
C ARG A 117 29.36 0.06 -12.37
N TYR A 118 30.51 0.50 -11.82
CA TYR A 118 30.54 1.61 -10.88
C TYR A 118 29.90 2.86 -11.48
N TYR A 119 28.74 3.23 -10.96
CA TYR A 119 27.95 4.37 -11.45
C TYR A 119 28.22 5.68 -10.67
N GLY A 120 29.04 5.65 -9.63
CA GLY A 120 29.19 6.75 -8.69
C GLY A 120 28.14 6.71 -7.57
N GLN A 121 28.25 7.64 -6.63
CA GLN A 121 27.34 7.79 -5.47
C GLN A 121 27.23 6.54 -4.56
N PHE A 122 28.11 5.57 -4.68
CA PHE A 122 28.13 4.37 -3.83
C PHE A 122 28.19 4.72 -2.35
N PHE A 123 29.04 5.67 -1.95
CA PHE A 123 29.14 6.12 -0.56
C PHE A 123 27.93 6.90 -0.08
N PHE A 124 27.13 7.40 -1.01
CA PHE A 124 25.85 8.05 -0.74
C PHE A 124 24.65 7.11 -0.81
N GLY A 125 24.84 5.80 -0.95
CA GLY A 125 23.78 4.82 -0.90
C GLY A 125 23.27 4.33 -2.26
N HIS A 126 24.00 4.59 -3.35
CA HIS A 126 23.68 3.97 -4.64
C HIS A 126 24.16 2.52 -4.65
N ASP A 127 23.21 1.58 -4.57
CA ASP A 127 23.48 0.15 -4.42
C ASP A 127 23.17 -0.65 -5.70
N TYR A 128 22.82 0.03 -6.81
CA TYR A 128 22.40 -0.60 -8.06
C TYR A 128 23.37 -0.30 -9.18
N TRP A 129 24.14 -1.32 -9.61
CA TRP A 129 24.97 -1.31 -10.79
C TRP A 129 24.38 -2.34 -11.75
N LEU A 130 23.22 -2.02 -12.31
CA LEU A 130 22.38 -3.04 -12.95
C LEU A 130 22.78 -3.32 -14.40
N GLY A 131 23.45 -2.38 -15.09
CA GLY A 131 23.56 -2.50 -16.55
C GLY A 131 22.18 -2.50 -17.20
N SER A 132 22.01 -3.22 -18.29
CA SER A 132 20.73 -3.37 -18.98
C SER A 132 20.50 -4.81 -19.41
N HIS A 133 19.52 -5.44 -18.78
CA HIS A 133 19.03 -6.78 -19.14
C HIS A 133 18.46 -6.80 -20.56
N THR A 134 17.67 -5.78 -20.91
CA THR A 134 17.03 -5.66 -22.22
C THR A 134 18.06 -5.53 -23.33
N LEU A 135 19.09 -4.69 -23.14
CA LEU A 135 20.18 -4.54 -24.13
C LEU A 135 21.01 -5.82 -24.26
N CYS A 136 21.27 -6.54 -23.17
CA CYS A 136 21.97 -7.82 -23.21
C CYS A 136 21.19 -8.87 -24.05
N GLN A 137 19.88 -8.91 -23.94
CA GLN A 137 19.04 -9.79 -24.78
C GLN A 137 19.02 -9.34 -26.25
N GLU A 138 18.93 -8.04 -26.50
CA GLU A 138 18.88 -7.47 -27.84
C GLU A 138 20.16 -7.71 -28.64
N LEU A 139 21.30 -7.93 -27.99
CA LEU A 139 22.56 -8.25 -28.66
C LEU A 139 22.53 -9.55 -29.49
N SER A 140 21.63 -10.45 -29.15
CA SER A 140 21.41 -11.70 -29.91
C SER A 140 20.52 -11.53 -31.14
N ASN A 141 19.92 -10.35 -31.31
CA ASN A 141 19.02 -10.06 -32.42
C ASN A 141 19.80 -9.57 -33.66
N SER A 142 19.78 -10.39 -34.72
CA SER A 142 20.49 -10.10 -35.99
C SER A 142 19.83 -8.98 -36.82
N GLU A 143 18.57 -8.63 -36.54
CA GLU A 143 17.90 -7.50 -37.22
C GLU A 143 18.39 -6.15 -36.72
N SER A 144 18.75 -6.07 -35.43
CA SER A 144 19.20 -4.83 -34.77
C SER A 144 20.72 -4.67 -34.76
N ASN A 145 21.48 -5.75 -34.95
CA ASN A 145 22.92 -5.74 -34.82
C ASN A 145 23.61 -6.28 -36.06
N SER A 146 24.56 -5.51 -36.61
CA SER A 146 25.40 -5.92 -37.75
C SER A 146 26.36 -7.06 -37.40
N GLU A 147 26.77 -7.13 -36.14
CA GLU A 147 27.65 -8.14 -35.59
C GLU A 147 27.02 -8.72 -34.33
N ILE A 148 26.82 -10.02 -34.29
CA ILE A 148 26.28 -10.75 -33.14
C ILE A 148 27.40 -11.57 -32.47
N PRO A 149 27.27 -11.78 -31.14
CA PRO A 149 28.21 -12.66 -30.42
C PRO A 149 28.20 -14.09 -30.99
N PRO A 150 29.33 -14.81 -31.03
CA PRO A 150 29.42 -16.20 -31.55
C PRO A 150 28.79 -17.22 -30.60
N PHE A 151 28.26 -16.80 -29.47
CA PHE A 151 27.61 -17.61 -28.45
C PHE A 151 26.33 -16.91 -27.89
N PRO A 152 25.36 -17.65 -27.40
CA PRO A 152 24.20 -17.07 -26.74
C PRO A 152 24.59 -16.37 -25.45
N LEU A 153 23.88 -15.28 -25.12
CA LEU A 153 24.09 -14.48 -23.93
C LEU A 153 23.03 -14.76 -22.87
N LYS A 154 23.40 -14.63 -21.61
CA LYS A 154 22.48 -14.69 -20.46
C LYS A 154 22.84 -13.59 -19.48
N PHE A 155 21.79 -12.95 -18.94
CA PHE A 155 21.97 -11.90 -17.96
C PHE A 155 21.86 -12.48 -16.54
N TYR A 156 22.76 -12.07 -15.66
CA TYR A 156 22.80 -12.51 -14.27
C TYR A 156 22.77 -11.33 -13.32
N MET A 157 21.95 -11.44 -12.27
CA MET A 157 21.99 -10.51 -11.16
C MET A 157 22.76 -11.11 -9.99
N THR A 158 23.78 -10.40 -9.55
CA THR A 158 24.62 -10.78 -8.41
C THR A 158 24.40 -9.81 -7.26
N LYS A 159 24.07 -10.35 -6.09
CA LYS A 159 23.91 -9.59 -4.86
C LYS A 159 25.11 -9.81 -3.97
N LEU A 160 25.80 -8.73 -3.65
CA LEU A 160 27.04 -8.74 -2.89
C LEU A 160 26.87 -7.99 -1.57
N ARG A 161 27.59 -8.44 -0.56
CA ARG A 161 27.81 -7.68 0.67
C ARG A 161 29.22 -7.13 0.63
N VAL A 162 29.32 -5.80 0.55
CA VAL A 162 30.61 -5.09 0.48
C VAL A 162 30.83 -4.40 1.82
N ASN A 163 31.95 -4.72 2.46
CA ASN A 163 32.40 -4.07 3.68
C ASN A 163 33.77 -3.44 3.38
N ILE A 164 33.79 -2.14 3.31
CA ILE A 164 34.99 -1.33 3.15
C ILE A 164 35.32 -0.81 4.53
N ASN A 165 36.56 -0.60 4.88
CA ASN A 165 37.01 -0.14 6.18
C ASN A 165 35.90 0.49 7.08
N ARG A 166 35.77 0.03 8.33
CA ARG A 166 34.69 0.45 9.26
C ARG A 166 34.58 1.96 9.47
N LYS A 167 35.66 2.73 9.18
CA LYS A 167 35.65 4.19 9.24
C LYS A 167 34.97 4.83 8.02
N LEU A 168 35.02 4.18 6.84
CA LEU A 168 34.46 4.70 5.58
C LEU A 168 33.02 4.20 5.35
N THR A 169 32.73 2.98 5.72
CA THR A 169 31.39 2.39 5.61
C THR A 169 31.05 1.71 6.92
N PRO A 170 30.52 2.43 7.92
CA PRO A 170 30.16 1.87 9.22
C PRO A 170 29.08 0.79 9.11
N VAL A 171 28.32 0.78 8.03
CA VAL A 171 27.27 -0.21 7.77
C VAL A 171 27.66 -1.06 6.55
N THR A 172 27.58 -2.38 6.69
CA THR A 172 27.73 -3.31 5.57
C THR A 172 26.74 -2.98 4.45
N ARG A 173 27.23 -2.69 3.25
CA ARG A 173 26.40 -2.37 2.10
C ARG A 173 26.09 -3.59 1.27
N GLN A 174 24.86 -3.66 0.78
CA GLN A 174 24.46 -4.62 -0.25
C GLN A 174 24.55 -3.93 -1.60
N LEU A 175 25.26 -4.54 -2.53
CA LEU A 175 25.41 -4.06 -3.90
C LEU A 175 24.79 -5.08 -4.85
N ASN A 176 23.98 -4.62 -5.79
CA ASN A 176 23.36 -5.43 -6.82
C ASN A 176 24.04 -5.10 -8.16
N ILE A 177 24.66 -6.11 -8.78
CA ILE A 177 25.37 -5.96 -10.06
C ILE A 177 24.70 -6.86 -11.09
N GLY A 178 24.42 -6.29 -12.26
CA GLY A 178 23.93 -7.05 -13.40
C GLY A 178 25.06 -7.35 -14.39
N GLU A 179 25.16 -8.58 -14.85
CA GLU A 179 26.23 -9.01 -15.76
C GLU A 179 25.66 -9.72 -16.98
N CYS A 180 26.10 -9.26 -18.15
CA CYS A 180 25.81 -9.86 -19.44
C CYS A 180 26.98 -10.76 -19.85
N ILE A 181 26.78 -12.07 -19.84
CA ILE A 181 27.86 -13.05 -20.09
C ILE A 181 27.41 -14.20 -20.98
N PRO A 182 28.35 -15.02 -21.52
CA PRO A 182 27.96 -16.22 -22.26
C PRO A 182 27.02 -17.14 -21.48
N ALA A 183 25.98 -17.64 -22.14
CA ALA A 183 24.98 -18.52 -21.51
C ALA A 183 25.54 -19.90 -21.10
N SER A 184 26.73 -20.25 -21.59
CA SER A 184 27.47 -21.44 -21.16
C SER A 184 27.98 -21.39 -19.72
N CYS A 185 28.05 -20.16 -19.14
CA CYS A 185 28.53 -19.93 -17.78
C CYS A 185 27.42 -20.21 -16.76
N THR A 186 27.77 -20.91 -15.70
CA THR A 186 26.88 -21.25 -14.59
C THR A 186 27.03 -20.27 -13.42
N THR A 187 26.12 -20.33 -12.45
CA THR A 187 26.23 -19.53 -11.22
C THR A 187 27.51 -19.85 -10.42
N ASN A 188 28.06 -21.07 -10.54
CA ASN A 188 29.33 -21.43 -9.90
C ASN A 188 30.54 -20.78 -10.61
N ASP A 189 30.49 -20.67 -11.94
CA ASP A 189 31.53 -19.98 -12.71
C ASP A 189 31.58 -18.49 -12.35
N LEU A 190 30.38 -17.87 -12.17
CA LEU A 190 30.28 -16.49 -11.71
C LEU A 190 30.82 -16.29 -10.28
N LYS A 191 30.61 -17.27 -9.37
CA LYS A 191 31.23 -17.18 -8.05
C LYS A 191 32.73 -17.07 -8.11
N ILE A 192 33.38 -17.75 -9.07
CA ILE A 192 34.84 -17.66 -9.27
C ILE A 192 35.22 -16.27 -9.78
N LEU A 193 34.45 -15.70 -10.72
CA LEU A 193 34.70 -14.34 -11.22
C LEU A 193 34.57 -13.28 -10.13
N PHE A 194 33.56 -13.41 -9.27
CA PHE A 194 33.29 -12.44 -8.22
C PHE A 194 34.07 -12.69 -6.92
N SER A 195 34.79 -13.78 -6.80
CA SER A 195 35.69 -14.06 -5.67
C SER A 195 37.04 -13.33 -5.71
N GLN A 196 37.02 -12.09 -6.23
CA GLN A 196 38.22 -11.27 -6.28
C GLN A 196 38.68 -10.93 -4.87
N GLU A 197 40.00 -11.08 -4.61
CA GLU A 197 40.57 -10.68 -3.33
C GLU A 197 40.56 -9.15 -3.22
N PRO A 198 39.83 -8.58 -2.27
CA PRO A 198 39.83 -7.14 -2.09
C PRO A 198 41.17 -6.69 -1.54
N LYS A 199 41.63 -5.50 -1.92
CA LYS A 199 42.81 -4.85 -1.32
C LYS A 199 42.58 -4.67 0.19
N GLN A 200 43.67 -4.58 0.96
CA GLN A 200 43.69 -4.53 2.43
C GLN A 200 42.54 -3.75 3.05
N GLY A 201 41.78 -4.42 3.97
CA GLY A 201 40.75 -3.81 4.79
C GLY A 201 39.32 -3.84 4.23
N ALA A 202 39.11 -4.37 3.03
CA ALA A 202 37.77 -4.59 2.48
C ALA A 202 37.42 -6.09 2.49
N SER A 203 36.14 -6.42 2.58
CA SER A 203 35.62 -7.78 2.36
C SER A 203 34.42 -7.75 1.45
N ILE A 204 34.35 -8.73 0.54
CA ILE A 204 33.22 -8.93 -0.38
C ILE A 204 32.71 -10.33 -0.17
N ASN A 205 31.42 -10.43 0.12
CA ASN A 205 30.73 -11.72 0.27
C ASN A 205 29.58 -11.78 -0.72
N ILE A 206 29.53 -12.82 -1.50
CA ILE A 206 28.45 -13.09 -2.44
C ILE A 206 27.25 -13.59 -1.62
N ILE A 207 26.12 -12.90 -1.72
CA ILE A 207 24.88 -13.30 -1.05
C ILE A 207 24.07 -14.22 -1.96
N ASP A 208 23.90 -13.81 -3.24
CA ASP A 208 23.07 -14.51 -4.20
C ASP A 208 23.53 -14.24 -5.63
N ILE A 209 23.36 -15.23 -6.52
CA ILE A 209 23.55 -15.09 -7.97
C ILE A 209 22.40 -15.78 -8.65
N ARG A 210 21.63 -15.03 -9.44
CA ARG A 210 20.48 -15.55 -10.15
C ARG A 210 20.45 -15.09 -11.61
N PRO A 211 20.03 -15.94 -12.55
CA PRO A 211 19.76 -15.53 -13.91
C PRO A 211 18.51 -14.64 -13.98
N VAL A 212 18.46 -13.74 -14.94
CA VAL A 212 17.30 -12.92 -15.29
C VAL A 212 17.12 -12.97 -16.81
N PRO A 213 15.95 -13.48 -17.28
CA PRO A 213 14.92 -14.17 -16.53
C PRO A 213 15.41 -15.50 -15.97
N GLY A 214 14.82 -15.91 -14.82
CA GLY A 214 15.03 -17.24 -14.25
C GLY A 214 14.18 -18.31 -14.96
N ASP A 215 14.23 -19.53 -14.46
CA ASP A 215 13.57 -20.70 -15.08
C ASP A 215 12.06 -20.82 -14.74
N TYR A 216 11.49 -19.85 -13.98
CA TYR A 216 10.09 -19.88 -13.60
C TYR A 216 9.16 -19.55 -14.79
N SER A 217 8.26 -20.47 -15.08
CA SER A 217 7.20 -20.26 -16.07
C SER A 217 5.85 -20.08 -15.38
N LEU A 218 5.23 -18.93 -15.58
CA LEU A 218 3.91 -18.60 -15.01
C LEU A 218 2.83 -19.58 -15.49
N LEU A 219 2.88 -20.01 -16.76
CA LEU A 219 1.89 -20.89 -17.36
C LEU A 219 1.92 -22.32 -16.78
N ASN A 220 3.07 -22.74 -16.28
CA ASN A 220 3.26 -24.07 -15.69
C ASN A 220 2.95 -24.09 -14.17
N ASP A 221 2.66 -22.94 -13.58
CA ASP A 221 2.33 -22.86 -12.15
C ASP A 221 0.86 -23.26 -11.91
N VAL A 222 0.65 -24.29 -11.07
CA VAL A 222 -0.69 -24.76 -10.68
C VAL A 222 -1.51 -23.62 -10.05
N LYS A 223 -0.88 -22.74 -9.28
CA LYS A 223 -1.56 -21.61 -8.64
C LYS A 223 -2.07 -20.61 -9.69
N PHE A 224 -1.29 -20.39 -10.76
CA PHE A 224 -1.74 -19.57 -11.89
C PHE A 224 -2.97 -20.18 -12.56
N THR A 225 -2.99 -21.50 -12.75
CA THR A 225 -4.15 -22.19 -13.32
C THR A 225 -5.39 -22.04 -12.41
N ILE A 226 -5.23 -22.14 -11.09
CA ILE A 226 -6.34 -21.98 -10.13
C ILE A 226 -6.86 -20.53 -10.13
N VAL A 227 -5.98 -19.54 -9.96
CA VAL A 227 -6.37 -18.12 -9.87
C VAL A 227 -6.92 -17.65 -11.23
N GLY A 228 -6.23 -17.98 -12.31
CA GLY A 228 -6.65 -17.65 -13.68
C GLY A 228 -7.95 -18.36 -14.07
N GLY A 229 -8.08 -19.63 -13.75
CA GLY A 229 -9.30 -20.40 -13.95
C GLY A 229 -10.50 -19.84 -13.19
N THR A 230 -10.27 -19.40 -11.93
CA THR A 230 -11.31 -18.73 -11.13
C THR A 230 -11.72 -17.40 -11.77
N ALA A 231 -10.76 -16.57 -12.18
CA ALA A 231 -11.03 -15.30 -12.87
C ALA A 231 -11.79 -15.52 -14.17
N PHE A 232 -11.39 -16.51 -14.97
CA PHE A 232 -12.03 -16.86 -16.24
C PHE A 232 -13.48 -17.35 -16.02
N ALA A 233 -13.70 -18.25 -15.06
CA ALA A 233 -15.04 -18.76 -14.73
C ALA A 233 -15.98 -17.63 -14.26
N VAL A 234 -15.49 -16.74 -13.38
CA VAL A 234 -16.26 -15.55 -12.95
C VAL A 234 -16.52 -14.61 -14.13
N GLY A 235 -15.54 -14.41 -15.00
CA GLY A 235 -15.69 -13.59 -16.21
C GLY A 235 -16.78 -14.12 -17.16
N ILE A 236 -16.81 -15.42 -17.43
CA ILE A 236 -17.85 -16.08 -18.22
C ILE A 236 -19.22 -15.90 -17.56
N LEU A 237 -19.28 -16.14 -16.24
CA LEU A 237 -20.53 -16.00 -15.49
C LEU A 237 -21.06 -14.57 -15.53
N MET A 238 -20.19 -13.56 -15.42
CA MET A 238 -20.54 -12.15 -15.57
C MET A 238 -21.02 -11.82 -16.99
N LEU A 239 -20.39 -12.38 -18.02
CA LEU A 239 -20.78 -12.18 -19.41
C LEU A 239 -22.19 -12.73 -19.64
N ILE A 240 -22.44 -13.99 -19.29
CA ILE A 240 -23.74 -14.65 -19.45
C ILE A 240 -24.82 -13.88 -18.66
N ALA A 241 -24.54 -13.51 -17.41
CA ALA A 241 -25.47 -12.76 -16.58
C ALA A 241 -25.82 -11.40 -17.17
N SER A 242 -24.84 -10.72 -17.76
CA SER A 242 -25.03 -9.41 -18.39
C SER A 242 -25.87 -9.52 -19.67
N ILE A 243 -25.64 -10.53 -20.50
CA ILE A 243 -26.44 -10.81 -21.71
C ILE A 243 -27.89 -11.08 -21.32
N VAL A 244 -28.12 -11.96 -20.33
CA VAL A 244 -29.46 -12.27 -19.84
C VAL A 244 -30.16 -11.03 -19.27
N ASP A 245 -29.46 -10.19 -18.51
CA ASP A 245 -30.01 -8.93 -17.98
C ASP A 245 -30.43 -7.95 -19.10
N LEU A 246 -29.60 -7.78 -20.13
CA LEU A 246 -29.90 -6.95 -21.29
C LEU A 246 -31.09 -7.50 -22.05
N PHE A 247 -31.15 -8.80 -22.31
CA PHE A 247 -32.26 -9.46 -22.99
C PHE A 247 -33.60 -9.28 -22.25
N LEU A 248 -33.60 -9.51 -20.92
CA LEU A 248 -34.78 -9.30 -20.11
C LEU A 248 -35.25 -7.84 -20.08
N LYS A 249 -34.31 -6.88 -20.13
CA LYS A 249 -34.62 -5.44 -20.21
C LYS A 249 -35.21 -5.08 -21.57
N SER A 250 -34.67 -5.60 -22.66
CA SER A 250 -35.18 -5.38 -24.03
C SER A 250 -36.61 -5.91 -24.17
N LYS A 251 -36.86 -7.16 -23.73
CA LYS A 251 -38.20 -7.78 -23.78
C LYS A 251 -39.27 -6.99 -22.99
N ASN A 252 -38.82 -6.37 -21.86
CA ASN A 252 -39.70 -5.55 -21.04
C ASN A 252 -39.98 -4.15 -21.63
N LYS A 253 -39.07 -3.62 -22.48
CA LYS A 253 -39.28 -2.36 -23.19
C LYS A 253 -40.32 -2.52 -24.31
N VAL A 254 -40.21 -3.61 -25.07
CA VAL A 254 -41.19 -3.95 -26.13
C VAL A 254 -42.60 -4.12 -25.55
N LYS A 255 -42.78 -4.77 -24.38
CA LYS A 255 -44.09 -4.91 -23.75
C LYS A 255 -44.70 -3.62 -23.18
N LYS A 256 -43.91 -2.57 -22.99
CA LYS A 256 -44.37 -1.25 -22.52
C LYS A 256 -44.81 -0.34 -23.66
N ASP A 257 -44.33 -0.63 -24.84
CA ASP A 257 -44.63 0.12 -26.06
C ASP A 257 -45.84 -0.48 -26.82
N GLU A 258 -46.43 -1.61 -26.40
CA GLU A 258 -47.76 -2.08 -26.85
C GLU A 258 -48.83 -1.21 -26.18
N PRO A 259 -49.70 -0.51 -26.97
CA PRO A 259 -50.78 0.30 -26.40
C PRO A 259 -51.77 -0.59 -25.69
N ASP A 260 -51.99 -0.40 -24.37
CA ASP A 260 -53.08 -0.98 -23.60
C ASP A 260 -54.40 -0.44 -24.23
N SER A 261 -55.06 -1.23 -25.04
CA SER A 261 -56.46 -1.03 -25.39
C SER A 261 -57.30 -1.41 -24.16
N GLU A 262 -58.10 -0.41 -23.71
CA GLU A 262 -59.21 -0.52 -22.75
C GLU A 262 -58.88 -0.71 -21.26
N ASN A 263 -58.86 0.41 -20.49
CA ASN A 263 -59.94 0.71 -19.54
C ASN A 263 -59.73 2.12 -18.91
N ASN A 264 -60.60 3.02 -19.32
CA ASN A 264 -60.82 4.31 -18.67
C ASN A 264 -61.43 4.07 -17.27
N ASN A 265 -60.73 4.57 -16.21
CA ASN A 265 -61.38 5.30 -15.11
C ASN A 265 -60.33 5.98 -14.20
N SER A 266 -60.30 7.25 -14.35
CA SER A 266 -60.08 8.40 -13.43
C SER A 266 -59.36 8.17 -12.08
N SER A 267 -58.21 8.82 -11.84
CA SER A 267 -58.06 9.96 -10.92
C SER A 267 -56.60 10.45 -10.86
N PRO A 268 -56.34 11.77 -10.81
CA PRO A 268 -54.99 12.32 -10.84
C PRO A 268 -54.50 12.56 -9.39
N GLY A 269 -53.25 12.31 -9.20
CA GLY A 269 -52.55 12.83 -8.01
C GLY A 269 -51.59 11.86 -7.33
N GLY A 270 -50.30 12.21 -7.38
CA GLY A 270 -49.34 11.72 -6.38
C GLY A 270 -48.12 11.00 -6.90
N LEU A 271 -47.00 11.63 -6.72
CA LEU A 271 -45.61 11.12 -6.83
C LEU A 271 -45.45 9.64 -6.43
N LYS A 272 -45.51 8.72 -7.37
CA LYS A 272 -45.32 7.26 -7.16
C LYS A 272 -44.14 6.65 -7.97
N GLY A 273 -43.27 7.45 -8.53
CA GLY A 273 -42.28 6.95 -9.50
C GLY A 273 -41.12 6.06 -8.99
N SER A 274 -40.81 6.08 -7.69
CA SER A 274 -39.56 5.44 -7.21
C SER A 274 -39.73 4.12 -6.46
N ARG A 275 -40.88 3.90 -5.84
CA ARG A 275 -41.17 2.63 -5.12
C ARG A 275 -41.65 1.51 -6.05
N GLU A 276 -42.36 1.85 -7.12
CA GLU A 276 -42.87 0.88 -8.11
C GLU A 276 -41.71 0.19 -8.90
N PHE A 277 -40.61 0.89 -9.13
CA PHE A 277 -39.48 0.32 -9.89
C PHE A 277 -38.78 -0.85 -9.16
N VAL A 278 -38.73 -0.81 -7.83
CA VAL A 278 -38.14 -1.88 -7.00
C VAL A 278 -39.14 -3.03 -6.75
N ILE A 279 -40.40 -2.71 -6.57
CA ILE A 279 -41.48 -3.69 -6.27
C ILE A 279 -41.82 -4.51 -7.53
N ASN A 280 -41.81 -3.90 -8.72
CA ASN A 280 -42.07 -4.60 -10.00
C ASN A 280 -40.98 -5.60 -10.39
N ARG A 281 -39.74 -5.42 -9.90
CA ARG A 281 -38.63 -6.35 -10.15
C ARG A 281 -38.79 -7.67 -9.42
N ASN A 282 -39.34 -7.66 -8.20
CA ASN A 282 -39.60 -8.87 -7.38
C ASN A 282 -40.74 -9.74 -7.88
N LYS A 283 -41.67 -9.18 -8.66
CA LYS A 283 -42.81 -9.92 -9.22
C LYS A 283 -42.49 -10.62 -10.57
N ARG A 284 -41.37 -10.28 -11.28
CA ARG A 284 -41.18 -10.65 -12.70
C ARG A 284 -40.30 -11.86 -13.00
N THR A 285 -39.50 -12.33 -12.06
CA THR A 285 -38.81 -13.62 -12.23
C THR A 285 -39.04 -14.48 -11.02
N ASN A 286 -40.00 -15.39 -11.14
CA ASN A 286 -40.27 -16.35 -10.06
C ASN A 286 -39.18 -17.44 -9.97
N ASN A 287 -38.25 -17.47 -10.94
CA ASN A 287 -37.20 -18.46 -10.96
C ASN A 287 -35.99 -17.98 -10.13
N TYR A 288 -35.72 -18.67 -9.04
CA TYR A 288 -34.61 -18.40 -8.12
C TYR A 288 -33.24 -18.47 -8.80
N MET A 289 -33.06 -19.40 -9.75
CA MET A 289 -31.81 -19.57 -10.50
C MET A 289 -31.48 -18.34 -11.36
N VAL A 290 -32.49 -17.72 -11.98
CA VAL A 290 -32.31 -16.48 -12.75
C VAL A 290 -31.89 -15.31 -11.82
N LYS A 291 -32.44 -15.23 -10.59
CA LYS A 291 -32.03 -14.21 -9.61
C LYS A 291 -30.59 -14.41 -9.18
N LEU A 292 -30.16 -15.66 -8.94
CA LEU A 292 -28.76 -15.99 -8.63
C LEU A 292 -27.83 -15.58 -9.79
N LEU A 293 -28.20 -15.93 -11.02
CA LEU A 293 -27.40 -15.54 -12.20
C LEU A 293 -27.29 -14.03 -12.35
N LEU A 294 -28.40 -13.30 -12.23
CA LEU A 294 -28.42 -11.84 -12.34
C LEU A 294 -27.62 -11.12 -11.25
N ALA A 295 -27.28 -11.79 -10.13
CA ALA A 295 -26.37 -11.24 -9.13
C ALA A 295 -24.99 -10.92 -9.71
N PHE A 296 -24.56 -11.64 -10.77
CA PHE A 296 -23.30 -11.44 -11.47
C PHE A 296 -23.37 -10.45 -12.64
N SER A 297 -24.53 -9.84 -12.97
CA SER A 297 -24.62 -8.88 -14.07
C SER A 297 -23.69 -7.69 -13.87
N ALA A 298 -22.68 -7.55 -14.72
CA ALA A 298 -21.74 -6.43 -14.70
C ALA A 298 -22.45 -5.09 -14.99
N VAL A 299 -23.45 -5.09 -15.88
CA VAL A 299 -24.23 -3.89 -16.22
C VAL A 299 -24.99 -3.35 -15.02
N GLU A 300 -25.66 -4.22 -14.29
CA GLU A 300 -26.45 -3.82 -13.12
C GLU A 300 -25.54 -3.43 -11.94
N ASN A 301 -24.48 -4.21 -11.70
CA ASN A 301 -23.53 -3.94 -10.63
C ASN A 301 -22.73 -2.65 -10.91
N GLY A 302 -22.30 -2.43 -12.15
CA GLY A 302 -21.66 -1.20 -12.58
C GLY A 302 -22.56 0.03 -12.38
N LYS A 303 -23.84 -0.07 -12.76
CA LYS A 303 -24.82 1.00 -12.50
C LYS A 303 -24.97 1.28 -11.00
N LYS A 304 -24.99 0.25 -10.15
CA LYS A 304 -25.08 0.44 -8.67
C LYS A 304 -23.84 1.10 -8.10
N ILE A 305 -22.65 0.73 -8.55
CA ILE A 305 -21.37 1.30 -8.11
C ILE A 305 -21.29 2.78 -8.55
N LEU A 306 -21.62 3.07 -9.80
CA LEU A 306 -21.51 4.40 -10.38
C LEU A 306 -22.69 5.33 -10.07
N ASN A 307 -23.78 4.82 -9.47
CA ASN A 307 -24.97 5.61 -9.22
C ASN A 307 -24.69 6.71 -8.18
N VAL A 308 -24.99 7.94 -8.56
CA VAL A 308 -24.82 9.17 -7.77
C VAL A 308 -26.14 9.70 -7.21
N GLU A 309 -27.30 9.27 -7.76
CA GLU A 309 -28.60 9.88 -7.49
C GLU A 309 -29.32 9.29 -6.25
N HIS A 310 -29.14 8.00 -5.96
CA HIS A 310 -29.81 7.31 -4.84
C HIS A 310 -29.04 7.37 -3.54
N ILE A 311 -28.94 8.57 -2.96
CA ILE A 311 -28.43 8.75 -1.60
C ILE A 311 -29.65 8.74 -0.66
N SER A 312 -29.64 7.81 0.29
CA SER A 312 -30.65 7.83 1.37
C SER A 312 -30.63 9.17 2.09
N LYS A 313 -31.80 9.76 2.36
CA LYS A 313 -31.92 11.03 3.11
C LYS A 313 -31.18 11.04 4.47
N ASN A 314 -30.93 9.86 5.01
CA ASN A 314 -30.24 9.67 6.29
C ASN A 314 -28.79 9.20 6.12
N ALA A 315 -28.19 9.30 4.92
CA ALA A 315 -26.80 8.91 4.69
C ALA A 315 -25.83 9.98 5.21
N LEU A 316 -24.75 9.53 5.82
CA LEU A 316 -23.65 10.41 6.24
C LEU A 316 -22.75 10.67 5.04
N THR A 317 -23.08 11.70 4.24
CA THR A 317 -22.42 11.94 2.95
C THR A 317 -20.95 12.32 3.08
N CYS A 318 -20.56 13.05 4.13
CA CYS A 318 -19.16 13.43 4.41
C CYS A 318 -18.22 12.23 4.58
N VAL A 319 -18.74 11.06 4.99
CA VAL A 319 -17.95 9.83 5.13
C VAL A 319 -17.38 9.36 3.78
N HIS A 320 -18.06 9.64 2.65
CA HIS A 320 -17.56 9.28 1.33
C HIS A 320 -16.28 10.04 0.98
N GLY A 321 -16.24 11.34 1.28
CA GLY A 321 -15.04 12.14 1.10
C GLY A 321 -13.90 11.68 2.01
N LEU A 322 -14.19 11.44 3.30
CA LEU A 322 -13.17 10.94 4.24
C LEU A 322 -12.53 9.64 3.74
N ARG A 323 -13.32 8.67 3.29
CA ARG A 323 -12.78 7.43 2.70
C ARG A 323 -11.90 7.67 1.48
N PHE A 324 -12.37 8.51 0.56
CA PHE A 324 -11.63 8.79 -0.67
C PHE A 324 -10.29 9.47 -0.40
N PHE A 325 -10.27 10.52 0.41
CA PHE A 325 -9.02 11.21 0.71
C PHE A 325 -8.06 10.35 1.53
N SER A 326 -8.57 9.51 2.43
CA SER A 326 -7.73 8.59 3.20
C SER A 326 -7.07 7.53 2.33
N ILE A 327 -7.77 6.92 1.36
CA ILE A 327 -7.14 5.96 0.45
C ILE A 327 -6.12 6.64 -0.47
N LEU A 328 -6.38 7.86 -0.95
CA LEU A 328 -5.39 8.61 -1.72
C LEU A 328 -4.13 8.86 -0.89
N TRP A 329 -4.28 9.18 0.39
CA TRP A 329 -3.14 9.38 1.28
C TRP A 329 -2.35 8.08 1.49
N ILE A 330 -3.02 6.93 1.62
CA ILE A 330 -2.35 5.63 1.68
C ILE A 330 -1.59 5.33 0.37
N ILE A 331 -2.21 5.57 -0.80
CA ILE A 331 -1.56 5.38 -2.09
C ILE A 331 -0.33 6.29 -2.23
N LEU A 332 -0.42 7.54 -1.74
CA LEU A 332 0.71 8.48 -1.76
C LEU A 332 1.91 7.95 -0.97
N VAL A 333 1.71 7.52 0.27
CA VAL A 333 2.82 7.03 1.10
C VAL A 333 3.42 5.75 0.52
N HIS A 334 2.60 4.81 0.05
CA HIS A 334 3.10 3.58 -0.55
C HIS A 334 3.85 3.86 -1.87
N THR A 335 3.43 4.86 -2.66
CA THR A 335 4.18 5.32 -3.84
C THR A 335 5.58 5.81 -3.46
N TYR A 336 5.71 6.61 -2.39
CA TYR A 336 7.04 7.05 -1.93
C TYR A 336 7.89 5.90 -1.41
N LEU A 337 7.32 4.97 -0.62
CA LEU A 337 8.04 3.80 -0.12
C LEU A 337 8.56 2.93 -1.27
N GLU A 338 7.73 2.74 -2.30
CA GLU A 338 8.09 1.96 -3.47
C GLU A 338 9.19 2.64 -4.30
N ILE A 339 9.06 3.95 -4.56
CA ILE A 339 10.09 4.72 -5.26
C ILE A 339 11.42 4.66 -4.49
N PHE A 340 11.41 4.77 -3.16
CA PHE A 340 12.61 4.64 -2.35
C PHE A 340 13.29 3.28 -2.46
N SER A 341 12.53 2.21 -2.73
CA SER A 341 13.07 0.86 -2.90
C SER A 341 13.87 0.70 -4.18
N VAL A 342 13.44 1.36 -5.29
CA VAL A 342 14.04 1.26 -6.63
C VAL A 342 14.83 2.51 -7.06
N ALA A 343 14.97 3.51 -6.19
CA ALA A 343 15.71 4.74 -6.51
C ALA A 343 17.21 4.51 -6.58
N GLY A 344 17.83 5.02 -7.64
CA GLY A 344 19.30 5.03 -7.79
C GLY A 344 19.98 6.08 -6.92
N ASN A 345 19.34 7.24 -6.73
CA ASN A 345 19.87 8.36 -5.96
C ASN A 345 19.33 8.36 -4.51
N LYS A 346 19.45 7.26 -3.79
CA LYS A 346 18.87 7.05 -2.44
C LYS A 346 19.21 8.13 -1.42
N ASN A 347 20.34 8.82 -1.59
CA ASN A 347 20.72 9.91 -0.71
C ASN A 347 19.74 11.10 -0.76
N LEU A 348 19.05 11.32 -1.87
CA LEU A 348 18.02 12.35 -1.97
C LEU A 348 16.78 12.03 -1.10
N ARG A 349 16.60 10.77 -0.67
CA ARG A 349 15.64 10.41 0.36
C ARG A 349 15.87 11.21 1.63
N ILE A 350 17.11 11.29 2.11
CA ILE A 350 17.49 12.04 3.32
C ILE A 350 17.11 13.53 3.17
N LEU A 351 17.36 14.11 1.98
CA LEU A 351 16.96 15.50 1.70
C LEU A 351 15.44 15.68 1.66
N THR A 352 14.72 14.72 1.07
CA THR A 352 13.27 14.71 1.03
C THR A 352 12.68 14.61 2.44
N GLU A 353 13.22 13.73 3.28
CA GLU A 353 12.80 13.51 4.66
C GLU A 353 12.99 14.74 5.56
N ARG A 354 13.97 15.59 5.23
CA ARG A 354 14.21 16.85 5.95
C ARG A 354 13.20 17.95 5.60
N THR A 355 12.42 17.80 4.53
CA THR A 355 11.42 18.81 4.16
C THR A 355 10.22 18.76 5.11
N PHE A 356 9.68 19.92 5.47
CA PHE A 356 8.52 20.03 6.38
C PHE A 356 7.31 19.21 5.89
N LEU A 357 7.03 19.27 4.59
CA LEU A 357 5.89 18.57 3.98
C LEU A 357 6.05 17.03 3.98
N TYR A 358 7.27 16.51 4.15
CA TYR A 358 7.47 15.06 4.23
C TYR A 358 6.77 14.43 5.44
N GLN A 359 6.49 15.20 6.49
CA GLN A 359 5.70 14.74 7.63
C GLN A 359 4.29 14.25 7.21
N THR A 360 3.74 14.78 6.12
CA THR A 360 2.50 14.24 5.53
C THR A 360 2.67 12.78 5.08
N ILE A 361 3.83 12.42 4.57
CA ILE A 361 4.13 11.06 4.11
C ILE A 361 4.45 10.17 5.32
N SER A 362 5.33 10.62 6.20
CA SER A 362 5.77 9.88 7.38
C SER A 362 4.60 9.54 8.32
N ASN A 363 3.69 10.49 8.57
CA ASN A 363 2.55 10.34 9.47
C ASN A 363 1.26 9.83 8.78
N ALA A 364 1.37 9.26 7.58
CA ALA A 364 0.22 8.71 6.86
C ALA A 364 -0.43 7.49 7.55
N SER A 365 0.17 6.96 8.61
CA SER A 365 -0.43 5.94 9.47
C SER A 365 -1.80 6.35 10.02
N PHE A 366 -2.04 7.65 10.23
CA PHE A 366 -3.33 8.18 10.68
C PHE A 366 -4.45 8.05 9.63
N SER A 367 -4.10 7.91 8.34
CA SER A 367 -5.09 7.65 7.30
C SER A 367 -5.84 6.33 7.50
N VAL A 368 -5.15 5.32 8.04
CA VAL A 368 -5.74 4.01 8.39
C VAL A 368 -6.69 4.15 9.58
N ASP A 369 -6.35 4.97 10.58
CA ASP A 369 -7.21 5.25 11.73
C ASP A 369 -8.53 5.91 11.33
N THR A 370 -8.53 6.67 10.23
CA THR A 370 -9.78 7.21 9.65
C THR A 370 -10.72 6.09 9.21
N PHE A 371 -10.22 5.02 8.62
CA PHE A 371 -11.05 3.88 8.24
C PHE A 371 -11.57 3.12 9.46
N PHE A 372 -10.77 2.95 10.51
CA PHE A 372 -11.22 2.35 11.77
C PHE A 372 -12.36 3.18 12.41
N PHE A 373 -12.18 4.50 12.48
CA PHE A 373 -13.21 5.41 12.97
C PHE A 373 -14.51 5.28 12.17
N ILE A 374 -14.44 5.29 10.84
CA ILE A 374 -15.62 5.17 9.96
C ILE A 374 -16.27 3.81 10.12
N SER A 375 -15.50 2.74 10.28
CA SER A 375 -16.05 1.38 10.48
C SER A 375 -16.86 1.31 11.78
N GLY A 376 -16.31 1.79 12.91
CA GLY A 376 -17.01 1.85 14.18
C GLY A 376 -18.28 2.74 14.14
N LEU A 377 -18.18 3.91 13.50
CA LEU A 377 -19.29 4.83 13.29
C LEU A 377 -20.45 4.18 12.54
N LEU A 378 -20.17 3.60 11.39
CA LEU A 378 -21.20 3.06 10.51
C LEU A 378 -21.85 1.79 11.05
N VAL A 379 -21.06 0.89 11.65
CA VAL A 379 -21.64 -0.33 12.24
C VAL A 379 -22.61 0.00 13.36
N THR A 380 -22.25 0.96 14.21
CA THR A 380 -23.06 1.35 15.36
C THR A 380 -24.35 2.06 14.94
N ILE A 381 -24.27 3.09 14.11
CA ILE A 381 -25.45 3.85 13.69
C ILE A 381 -26.42 2.97 12.87
N THR A 382 -25.89 2.09 12.03
CA THR A 382 -26.70 1.19 11.21
C THR A 382 -27.41 0.14 12.06
N TYR A 383 -26.69 -0.42 13.04
CA TYR A 383 -27.24 -1.42 13.96
C TYR A 383 -28.40 -0.85 14.79
N PHE A 384 -28.21 0.28 15.47
CA PHE A 384 -29.25 0.90 16.29
C PHE A 384 -30.45 1.37 15.44
N ARG A 385 -30.23 1.87 14.23
CA ARG A 385 -31.31 2.22 13.28
C ARG A 385 -32.11 1.00 12.85
N ALA A 386 -31.46 -0.15 12.65
CA ALA A 386 -32.14 -1.40 12.30
C ALA A 386 -32.96 -1.95 13.47
N GLU A 387 -32.42 -1.93 14.67
CA GLU A 387 -33.10 -2.45 15.87
C GLU A 387 -34.27 -1.56 16.28
N ALA A 388 -34.16 -0.23 16.24
CA ALA A 388 -35.24 0.70 16.50
C ALA A 388 -36.48 0.53 15.57
N LYS A 389 -36.28 -0.01 14.37
CA LYS A 389 -37.38 -0.36 13.46
C LYS A 389 -38.09 -1.64 13.88
N LYS A 390 -37.38 -2.60 14.53
CA LYS A 390 -37.93 -3.87 14.99
C LYS A 390 -38.72 -3.74 16.31
N GLU A 391 -38.23 -2.89 17.22
CA GLU A 391 -38.84 -2.69 18.56
C GLU A 391 -40.29 -2.24 18.51
N LYS A 392 -40.76 -1.72 17.39
CA LYS A 392 -42.17 -1.40 17.15
C LYS A 392 -43.08 -2.63 16.94
N GLN A 393 -42.53 -3.85 16.87
CA GLN A 393 -43.26 -5.04 16.48
C GLN A 393 -43.39 -6.15 17.54
N THR A 394 -42.61 -6.14 18.65
CA THR A 394 -42.60 -7.25 19.62
C THR A 394 -42.48 -6.77 21.07
N LYS A 395 -43.45 -7.09 21.89
CA LYS A 395 -43.40 -7.10 23.35
C LYS A 395 -43.62 -8.54 23.81
N ASP A 396 -42.77 -9.00 24.74
CA ASP A 396 -42.72 -10.28 25.46
C ASP A 396 -41.90 -11.41 24.80
N GLU A 397 -40.68 -11.60 25.32
CA GLU A 397 -39.89 -12.79 25.03
C GLU A 397 -39.10 -13.30 26.27
N ASN A 398 -39.08 -14.63 26.46
CA ASN A 398 -38.35 -15.33 27.51
C ASN A 398 -36.81 -15.21 27.35
N THR A 399 -36.07 -15.16 28.47
CA THR A 399 -34.60 -14.92 28.50
C THR A 399 -33.80 -15.94 27.65
N CYS A 400 -34.21 -17.21 27.61
CA CYS A 400 -33.56 -18.25 26.83
C CYS A 400 -33.73 -18.00 25.31
N HIS A 401 -34.90 -17.54 24.89
CA HIS A 401 -35.19 -17.17 23.51
C HIS A 401 -34.36 -15.96 23.09
N ILE A 402 -34.17 -14.99 23.97
CA ILE A 402 -33.33 -13.79 23.74
C ILE A 402 -31.85 -14.17 23.49
N ILE A 403 -31.31 -15.10 24.30
CA ILE A 403 -29.90 -15.54 24.13
C ILE A 403 -29.75 -16.23 22.78
N ARG A 404 -30.64 -17.16 22.43
CA ARG A 404 -30.60 -17.87 21.14
C ARG A 404 -30.72 -16.91 19.95
N THR A 405 -31.61 -15.93 20.04
CA THR A 405 -31.82 -14.90 19.01
C THR A 405 -30.60 -14.00 18.86
N ASN A 406 -29.96 -13.59 19.96
CA ASN A 406 -28.77 -12.77 19.93
C ASN A 406 -27.52 -13.53 19.37
N THR A 407 -27.39 -14.82 19.74
CA THR A 407 -26.33 -15.68 19.14
C THR A 407 -26.55 -15.84 17.64
N GLY A 408 -27.80 -16.02 17.20
CA GLY A 408 -28.14 -16.05 15.77
C GLY A 408 -27.81 -14.72 15.05
N LYS A 409 -28.18 -13.57 15.66
CA LYS A 409 -27.83 -12.23 15.13
C LYS A 409 -26.30 -12.05 15.04
N PHE A 410 -25.57 -12.43 16.08
CA PHE A 410 -24.09 -12.35 16.09
C PHE A 410 -23.50 -13.18 14.97
N SER A 411 -23.84 -14.46 14.89
CA SER A 411 -23.33 -15.36 13.85
C SER A 411 -23.63 -14.83 12.45
N MET A 412 -24.83 -14.27 12.23
CA MET A 412 -25.23 -13.69 10.95
C MET A 412 -24.44 -12.44 10.60
N MET A 413 -24.14 -11.57 11.58
CA MET A 413 -23.32 -10.37 11.38
C MET A 413 -21.89 -10.76 10.95
N ILE A 414 -21.28 -11.73 11.65
CA ILE A 414 -19.92 -12.22 11.34
C ILE A 414 -19.91 -12.92 9.98
N PHE A 415 -20.87 -13.82 9.72
CA PHE A 415 -21.03 -14.53 8.45
C PHE A 415 -21.15 -13.55 7.27
N TYR A 416 -22.06 -12.57 7.37
CA TYR A 416 -22.26 -11.57 6.33
C TYR A 416 -20.96 -10.81 6.03
N ARG A 417 -20.23 -10.37 7.06
CA ARG A 417 -18.95 -9.66 6.89
C ARG A 417 -17.89 -10.53 6.27
N PHE A 418 -17.71 -11.76 6.77
CA PHE A 418 -16.73 -12.71 6.28
C PHE A 418 -16.95 -12.99 4.79
N PHE A 419 -18.14 -13.42 4.41
CA PHE A 419 -18.42 -13.74 3.00
C PHE A 419 -18.40 -12.52 2.09
N ARG A 420 -18.67 -11.33 2.60
CA ARG A 420 -18.58 -10.09 1.83
C ARG A 420 -17.12 -9.72 1.48
N LEU A 421 -16.19 -9.87 2.40
CA LEU A 421 -14.81 -9.39 2.25
C LEU A 421 -13.88 -10.45 1.67
N THR A 422 -13.99 -11.71 2.12
CA THR A 422 -13.05 -12.79 1.82
C THR A 422 -12.84 -13.07 0.33
N PRO A 423 -13.86 -13.11 -0.55
CA PRO A 423 -13.65 -13.49 -1.95
C PRO A 423 -12.70 -12.54 -2.71
N ALA A 424 -12.92 -11.23 -2.60
CA ALA A 424 -12.03 -10.24 -3.22
C ALA A 424 -10.64 -10.26 -2.59
N TYR A 425 -10.57 -10.42 -1.27
CA TYR A 425 -9.31 -10.49 -0.52
C TYR A 425 -8.45 -11.68 -0.95
N MET A 426 -9.01 -12.89 -0.94
CA MET A 426 -8.29 -14.11 -1.29
C MET A 426 -7.89 -14.12 -2.78
N PHE A 427 -8.71 -13.57 -3.66
CA PHE A 427 -8.35 -13.42 -5.07
C PHE A 427 -7.12 -12.51 -5.23
N VAL A 428 -7.13 -11.32 -4.61
CA VAL A 428 -5.99 -10.39 -4.69
C VAL A 428 -4.75 -10.99 -4.03
N LEU A 429 -4.89 -11.74 -2.94
CA LEU A 429 -3.78 -12.43 -2.29
C LEU A 429 -3.13 -13.45 -3.23
N GLY A 430 -3.92 -14.26 -3.94
CA GLY A 430 -3.41 -15.19 -4.95
C GLY A 430 -2.71 -14.48 -6.11
N VAL A 431 -3.28 -13.37 -6.59
CA VAL A 431 -2.66 -12.52 -7.62
C VAL A 431 -1.33 -11.94 -7.13
N ASN A 432 -1.27 -11.46 -5.88
CA ASN A 432 -0.05 -10.92 -5.27
C ASN A 432 1.07 -11.95 -5.22
N GLU A 433 0.78 -13.16 -4.75
CA GLU A 433 1.77 -14.24 -4.69
C GLU A 433 2.33 -14.58 -6.07
N LEU A 434 1.47 -14.69 -7.09
CA LEU A 434 1.87 -14.99 -8.47
C LEU A 434 2.72 -13.88 -9.07
N ILE A 435 2.31 -12.62 -8.90
CA ILE A 435 3.05 -11.46 -9.42
C ILE A 435 4.43 -11.37 -8.77
N LEU A 436 4.53 -11.51 -7.44
CA LEU A 436 5.81 -11.43 -6.76
C LEU A 436 6.73 -12.62 -7.09
N ARG A 437 6.18 -13.81 -7.31
CA ARG A 437 6.94 -14.96 -7.81
C ARG A 437 7.48 -14.71 -9.22
N TYR A 438 6.67 -14.16 -10.10
CA TYR A 438 7.09 -13.76 -11.44
C TYR A 438 8.17 -12.68 -11.38
N LEU A 439 7.97 -11.62 -10.60
CA LEU A 439 8.93 -10.53 -10.45
C LEU A 439 10.25 -10.99 -9.82
N HIS A 440 10.22 -11.90 -8.86
CA HIS A 440 11.44 -12.46 -8.28
C HIS A 440 12.31 -13.15 -9.34
N ASN A 441 11.71 -13.75 -10.37
CA ASN A 441 12.42 -14.44 -11.44
C ASN A 441 12.76 -13.56 -12.65
N SER A 442 11.93 -12.55 -12.95
CA SER A 442 12.07 -11.75 -14.18
C SER A 442 12.66 -10.36 -13.96
N SER A 443 12.62 -9.82 -12.74
CA SER A 443 13.11 -8.47 -12.44
C SER A 443 14.61 -8.43 -12.20
N VAL A 444 15.26 -7.37 -12.65
CA VAL A 444 16.65 -7.04 -12.25
C VAL A 444 16.74 -6.57 -10.80
N PHE A 445 15.64 -6.08 -10.23
CA PHE A 445 15.55 -5.75 -8.82
C PHE A 445 15.27 -7.00 -7.97
N SER A 446 15.69 -6.96 -6.71
CA SER A 446 15.31 -7.97 -5.71
C SER A 446 14.30 -7.35 -4.76
N PRO A 447 13.00 -7.63 -4.91
CA PRO A 447 11.99 -7.13 -3.99
C PRO A 447 12.33 -7.51 -2.55
N ALA A 448 12.24 -6.56 -1.63
CA ALA A 448 12.40 -6.83 -0.20
C ALA A 448 11.21 -7.65 0.36
N ILE A 449 10.08 -7.62 -0.34
CA ILE A 449 8.86 -8.37 0.00
C ILE A 449 9.02 -9.81 -0.47
N ILE A 450 8.92 -10.74 0.47
CA ILE A 450 9.07 -12.19 0.22
C ILE A 450 7.73 -12.94 0.15
N ASP A 451 6.65 -12.24 -0.23
CA ASP A 451 5.29 -12.82 -0.26
C ASP A 451 5.19 -14.06 -1.17
N HIS A 452 6.07 -14.23 -2.15
CA HIS A 452 6.16 -15.42 -2.98
C HIS A 452 6.52 -16.68 -2.18
N ILE A 453 7.14 -16.53 -1.00
CA ILE A 453 7.44 -17.61 -0.04
C ILE A 453 6.40 -17.61 1.07
N THR A 454 6.22 -16.48 1.77
CA THR A 454 5.38 -16.41 2.95
C THR A 454 3.90 -16.66 2.65
N CYS A 455 3.40 -16.26 1.46
CA CYS A 455 2.02 -16.56 1.08
C CYS A 455 1.80 -18.06 0.84
N SER A 456 2.78 -18.78 0.30
CA SER A 456 2.62 -20.23 0.10
C SER A 456 2.48 -21.00 1.40
N GLU A 457 3.07 -20.51 2.49
CA GLU A 457 3.06 -21.17 3.81
C GLU A 457 1.95 -20.62 4.72
N TYR A 458 1.69 -19.32 4.71
CA TYR A 458 0.89 -18.64 5.74
C TYR A 458 -0.41 -17.99 5.24
N TRP A 459 -0.85 -18.23 3.99
CA TRP A 459 -2.09 -17.69 3.42
C TRP A 459 -3.34 -17.95 4.28
N TRP A 460 -3.38 -19.08 4.99
CA TRP A 460 -4.49 -19.46 5.86
C TRP A 460 -4.69 -18.51 7.05
N ARG A 461 -3.61 -17.86 7.54
CA ARG A 461 -3.69 -16.84 8.59
C ARG A 461 -4.45 -15.61 8.10
N ASN A 462 -4.29 -15.28 6.82
CA ASN A 462 -5.03 -14.21 6.17
C ASN A 462 -6.50 -14.56 6.01
N ALA A 463 -6.80 -15.79 5.58
CA ALA A 463 -8.17 -16.31 5.46
C ALA A 463 -8.93 -16.29 6.79
N LEU A 464 -8.24 -16.51 7.91
CA LEU A 464 -8.80 -16.45 9.27
C LEU A 464 -8.73 -15.06 9.90
N TYR A 465 -8.14 -14.06 9.26
CA TYR A 465 -7.95 -12.70 9.78
C TYR A 465 -7.16 -12.65 11.11
N ILE A 466 -6.10 -13.48 11.22
CA ILE A 466 -5.23 -13.56 12.40
C ILE A 466 -3.75 -13.32 12.08
N ASN A 467 -3.42 -12.94 10.84
CA ASN A 467 -2.04 -12.72 10.41
C ASN A 467 -1.29 -11.67 11.24
N ASN A 468 -1.99 -10.65 11.77
CA ASN A 468 -1.42 -9.59 12.62
C ASN A 468 -0.97 -10.05 14.02
N PHE A 469 -1.24 -11.30 14.43
CA PHE A 469 -0.70 -11.85 15.70
C PHE A 469 0.70 -12.45 15.55
N PHE A 470 1.17 -12.61 14.32
CA PHE A 470 2.47 -13.21 14.00
C PHE A 470 3.51 -12.13 13.68
N PRO A 471 4.82 -12.48 13.62
CA PRO A 471 5.88 -11.53 13.24
C PRO A 471 5.73 -11.04 11.79
N GLN A 472 6.17 -9.82 11.52
CA GLN A 472 6.14 -9.21 10.18
C GLN A 472 6.86 -10.05 9.11
N SER A 473 7.95 -10.75 9.50
CA SER A 473 8.71 -11.64 8.62
C SER A 473 7.92 -12.82 8.05
N GLU A 474 6.79 -13.16 8.68
CA GLU A 474 5.91 -14.26 8.28
C GLU A 474 4.60 -13.76 7.63
N PHE A 475 4.49 -12.46 7.36
CA PHE A 475 3.28 -11.92 6.74
C PHE A 475 3.23 -12.31 5.27
N CYS A 476 2.07 -12.80 4.87
CA CYS A 476 1.64 -12.79 3.49
C CYS A 476 0.82 -11.53 3.26
N MET A 477 1.22 -10.68 2.30
CA MET A 477 0.55 -9.44 1.99
C MET A 477 0.59 -8.45 3.18
N LEU A 478 1.76 -7.82 3.39
CA LEU A 478 2.07 -7.01 4.58
C LEU A 478 0.94 -6.04 4.98
N TRP A 479 0.36 -5.32 4.03
CA TRP A 479 -0.70 -4.33 4.31
C TRP A 479 -2.01 -4.95 4.80
N SER A 480 -2.16 -6.26 4.72
CA SER A 480 -3.38 -6.97 5.15
C SER A 480 -3.63 -6.96 6.67
N TRP A 481 -2.63 -6.57 7.49
CA TRP A 481 -2.79 -6.38 8.93
C TRP A 481 -4.00 -5.49 9.29
N TYR A 482 -4.27 -4.48 8.47
CA TYR A 482 -5.41 -3.59 8.67
C TYR A 482 -6.76 -4.32 8.58
N ILE A 483 -6.92 -5.23 7.59
CA ILE A 483 -8.17 -5.97 7.38
C ILE A 483 -8.40 -6.95 8.55
N ALA A 484 -7.33 -7.56 9.06
CA ALA A 484 -7.39 -8.40 10.23
C ALA A 484 -7.86 -7.60 11.46
N ASN A 485 -7.23 -6.44 11.75
CA ASN A 485 -7.63 -5.56 12.82
C ASN A 485 -9.10 -5.09 12.69
N ASP A 486 -9.51 -4.62 11.52
CA ASP A 486 -10.89 -4.15 11.28
C ASP A 486 -11.92 -5.27 11.49
N THR A 487 -11.60 -6.51 11.13
CA THR A 487 -12.45 -7.69 11.37
C THR A 487 -12.50 -8.03 12.86
N GLN A 488 -11.38 -7.99 13.56
CA GLN A 488 -11.31 -8.25 15.01
C GLN A 488 -12.09 -7.17 15.79
N PHE A 489 -11.95 -5.89 15.42
CA PHE A 489 -12.72 -4.79 16.03
C PHE A 489 -14.20 -4.94 15.77
N TYR A 490 -14.59 -5.41 14.58
CA TYR A 490 -15.99 -5.66 14.26
C TYR A 490 -16.59 -6.77 15.13
N ILE A 491 -15.83 -7.81 15.46
CA ILE A 491 -16.26 -8.87 16.39
C ILE A 491 -16.52 -8.28 17.77
N ILE A 492 -15.55 -7.51 18.31
CA ILE A 492 -15.69 -6.82 19.60
C ILE A 492 -16.90 -5.87 19.59
N ALA A 493 -17.03 -5.05 18.54
CA ALA A 493 -18.13 -4.13 18.38
C ALA A 493 -19.48 -4.84 18.33
N SER A 494 -19.58 -5.96 17.61
CA SER A 494 -20.83 -6.74 17.54
C SER A 494 -21.26 -7.24 18.90
N ILE A 495 -20.33 -7.70 19.74
CA ILE A 495 -20.60 -8.11 21.12
C ILE A 495 -21.09 -6.92 21.96
N LEU A 496 -20.38 -5.78 21.88
CA LEU A 496 -20.75 -4.56 22.63
C LEU A 496 -22.14 -4.03 22.24
N LEU A 497 -22.48 -4.09 20.94
CA LEU A 497 -23.78 -3.64 20.42
C LEU A 497 -24.92 -4.55 20.88
N LEU A 498 -24.72 -5.87 20.86
CA LEU A 498 -25.71 -6.83 21.35
C LEU A 498 -25.97 -6.69 22.85
N ILE A 499 -24.92 -6.39 23.63
CA ILE A 499 -25.06 -6.07 25.06
C ILE A 499 -25.80 -4.74 25.21
N GLY A 500 -25.39 -3.68 24.51
CA GLY A 500 -25.89 -2.32 24.71
C GLY A 500 -27.37 -2.11 24.34
N VAL A 501 -27.88 -2.89 23.39
CA VAL A 501 -29.26 -2.75 22.91
C VAL A 501 -30.30 -3.27 23.92
N ARG A 502 -29.92 -4.15 24.85
CA ARG A 502 -30.83 -4.87 25.72
C ARG A 502 -31.59 -3.97 26.74
N SER A 503 -30.89 -3.02 27.37
CA SER A 503 -31.46 -2.07 28.30
C SER A 503 -30.51 -0.92 28.62
N ASN A 504 -31.01 0.15 29.27
CA ASN A 504 -30.16 1.26 29.72
C ASN A 504 -29.00 0.83 30.66
N ARG A 505 -29.23 -0.22 31.51
CA ARG A 505 -28.15 -0.75 32.37
C ARG A 505 -27.05 -1.42 31.54
N HIS A 506 -27.44 -2.24 30.56
CA HIS A 506 -26.51 -2.90 29.65
C HIS A 506 -25.79 -1.91 28.72
N LEU A 507 -26.48 -0.84 28.31
CA LEU A 507 -25.84 0.23 27.55
C LEU A 507 -24.75 0.94 28.36
N LYS A 508 -25.02 1.23 29.66
CA LYS A 508 -23.97 1.78 30.56
C LYS A 508 -22.81 0.80 30.76
N ALA A 509 -23.11 -0.50 30.88
CA ALA A 509 -22.08 -1.52 30.97
C ALA A 509 -21.22 -1.60 29.68
N ALA A 510 -21.83 -1.54 28.49
CA ALA A 510 -21.11 -1.49 27.22
C ALA A 510 -20.24 -0.23 27.11
N ALA A 511 -20.75 0.94 27.55
CA ALA A 511 -19.98 2.18 27.61
C ALA A 511 -18.79 2.10 28.58
N CYS A 512 -18.98 1.46 29.73
CA CYS A 512 -17.89 1.20 30.68
C CYS A 512 -16.81 0.29 30.07
N LEU A 513 -17.20 -0.78 29.39
CA LEU A 513 -16.29 -1.68 28.68
C LEU A 513 -15.50 -0.95 27.58
N ILE A 514 -16.15 -0.06 26.82
CA ILE A 514 -15.46 0.81 25.85
C ILE A 514 -14.38 1.64 26.54
N GLY A 515 -14.70 2.24 27.69
CA GLY A 515 -13.74 3.00 28.50
C GLY A 515 -12.56 2.14 28.96
N VAL A 516 -12.83 0.91 29.44
CA VAL A 516 -11.79 -0.05 29.85
C VAL A 516 -10.87 -0.42 28.69
N PHE A 517 -11.44 -0.72 27.50
CA PHE A 517 -10.61 -1.03 26.31
C PHE A 517 -9.77 0.16 25.87
N LEU A 518 -10.29 1.39 25.93
CA LEU A 518 -9.52 2.59 25.62
C LEU A 518 -8.33 2.77 26.58
N VAL A 519 -8.57 2.69 27.88
CA VAL A 519 -7.52 2.84 28.89
C VAL A 519 -6.49 1.71 28.77
N ALA A 520 -6.95 0.47 28.61
CA ALA A 520 -6.06 -0.68 28.41
C ALA A 520 -5.16 -0.49 27.16
N SER A 521 -5.74 -0.02 26.05
CA SER A 521 -4.98 0.29 24.82
C SER A 521 -3.91 1.36 25.08
N TRP A 522 -4.27 2.46 25.74
CA TRP A 522 -3.31 3.54 26.05
C TRP A 522 -2.19 3.08 26.97
N VAL A 523 -2.53 2.38 28.05
CA VAL A 523 -1.53 1.89 29.02
C VAL A 523 -0.61 0.89 28.36
N THR A 524 -1.14 -0.07 27.60
CA THR A 524 -0.31 -1.08 26.92
C THR A 524 0.64 -0.43 25.93
N THR A 525 0.16 0.51 25.09
CA THR A 525 1.01 1.22 24.13
C THR A 525 2.08 2.05 24.83
N PHE A 526 1.70 2.77 25.90
CA PHE A 526 2.62 3.58 26.68
C PHE A 526 3.74 2.74 27.32
N VAL A 527 3.37 1.63 27.96
CA VAL A 527 4.34 0.72 28.62
C VAL A 527 5.30 0.10 27.58
N ILE A 528 4.80 -0.33 26.42
CA ILE A 528 5.65 -0.87 25.35
C ILE A 528 6.61 0.21 24.83
N ALA A 529 6.12 1.42 24.56
CA ALA A 529 6.95 2.52 24.08
C ALA A 529 8.04 2.92 25.09
N MET A 530 7.72 2.92 26.40
CA MET A 530 8.71 3.18 27.45
C MET A 530 9.73 2.05 27.56
N LYS A 531 9.29 0.79 27.51
CA LYS A 531 10.17 -0.39 27.66
C LYS A 531 11.22 -0.50 26.56
N TYR A 532 10.87 -0.10 25.34
CA TYR A 532 11.75 -0.20 24.18
C TYR A 532 12.36 1.13 23.76
N ASP A 533 12.35 2.14 24.64
CA ASP A 533 12.91 3.47 24.41
C ASP A 533 12.50 4.05 23.04
N TYR A 534 11.20 3.94 22.73
CA TYR A 534 10.66 4.35 21.43
C TYR A 534 10.90 5.84 21.14
N VAL A 535 11.50 6.13 20.00
CA VAL A 535 11.68 7.50 19.52
C VAL A 535 10.79 7.70 18.30
N ALA A 536 9.84 8.63 18.39
CA ALA A 536 9.00 8.99 17.25
C ALA A 536 9.79 9.92 16.33
N ARG A 537 10.17 9.44 15.14
CA ARG A 537 10.95 10.16 14.12
C ARG A 537 10.23 10.19 12.79
N VAL A 538 10.49 11.24 12.03
CA VAL A 538 9.95 11.41 10.67
C VAL A 538 10.61 10.44 9.68
N GLU A 539 11.89 10.14 9.89
CA GLU A 539 12.71 9.30 9.01
C GLU A 539 12.39 7.80 9.14
N GLU A 540 11.94 7.37 10.32
CA GLU A 540 11.68 5.96 10.64
C GLU A 540 10.29 5.77 11.26
N PRO A 541 9.20 6.05 10.52
CA PRO A 541 7.85 6.02 11.08
C PRO A 541 7.35 4.63 11.47
N PHE A 542 8.01 3.57 11.01
CA PHE A 542 7.64 2.17 11.25
C PHE A 542 8.60 1.42 12.16
N THR A 543 9.40 2.15 12.95
CA THR A 543 10.23 1.54 13.99
C THR A 543 9.35 0.75 14.96
N LEU A 544 9.76 -0.46 15.31
CA LEU A 544 8.99 -1.39 16.17
C LEU A 544 7.61 -1.75 15.57
N PHE A 545 7.55 -2.03 14.26
CA PHE A 545 6.30 -2.36 13.55
C PHE A 545 5.49 -3.44 14.30
N ASP A 546 6.09 -4.58 14.64
CA ASP A 546 5.43 -5.69 15.33
C ASP A 546 4.99 -5.38 16.77
N LEU A 547 5.53 -4.34 17.38
CA LEU A 547 5.27 -4.03 18.79
C LEU A 547 4.36 -2.82 18.95
N LEU A 548 4.45 -1.81 18.04
CA LEU A 548 3.77 -0.52 18.19
C LEU A 548 2.87 -0.14 17.00
N TYR A 549 2.77 -0.98 15.93
CA TYR A 549 2.05 -0.55 14.73
C TYR A 549 0.85 -1.43 14.34
N ASP A 550 1.02 -2.76 14.21
CA ASP A 550 0.06 -3.66 13.57
C ASP A 550 -0.90 -4.37 14.53
N LYS A 551 -0.65 -4.36 15.83
CA LYS A 551 -1.44 -5.12 16.80
C LYS A 551 -2.79 -4.47 17.13
N PRO A 552 -3.85 -5.26 17.34
CA PRO A 552 -5.20 -4.72 17.55
C PRO A 552 -5.34 -3.86 18.80
N TRP A 553 -4.67 -4.22 19.90
CA TRP A 553 -4.74 -3.46 21.15
C TRP A 553 -4.12 -2.07 21.06
N LEU A 554 -3.31 -1.78 20.03
CA LEU A 554 -2.72 -0.46 19.80
C LEU A 554 -3.66 0.47 19.00
N ARG A 555 -4.50 -0.09 18.16
CA ARG A 555 -5.27 0.61 17.13
C ARG A 555 -6.78 0.66 17.37
N ILE A 556 -7.28 0.06 18.44
CA ILE A 556 -8.72 -0.01 18.72
C ILE A 556 -9.34 1.36 19.03
N GLY A 557 -8.54 2.33 19.52
CA GLY A 557 -9.02 3.64 19.98
C GLY A 557 -9.92 4.38 19.00
N PRO A 558 -9.48 4.67 17.75
CA PRO A 558 -10.30 5.34 16.74
C PRO A 558 -11.62 4.62 16.44
N TYR A 559 -11.60 3.29 16.42
CA TYR A 559 -12.80 2.47 16.19
C TYR A 559 -13.85 2.67 17.31
N LEU A 560 -13.42 2.64 18.58
CA LEU A 560 -14.29 2.85 19.73
C LEU A 560 -14.83 4.27 19.78
N VAL A 561 -14.04 5.28 19.43
CA VAL A 561 -14.51 6.66 19.26
C VAL A 561 -15.60 6.72 18.18
N GLY A 562 -15.39 6.04 17.05
CA GLY A 562 -16.39 5.90 15.99
C GLY A 562 -17.70 5.31 16.50
N MET A 563 -17.65 4.26 17.35
CA MET A 563 -18.84 3.66 17.96
C MET A 563 -19.59 4.64 18.85
N ILE A 564 -18.89 5.38 19.70
CA ILE A 564 -19.50 6.40 20.59
C ILE A 564 -20.26 7.44 19.76
N ILE A 565 -19.62 7.96 18.72
CA ILE A 565 -20.20 8.97 17.84
C ILE A 565 -21.36 8.40 17.03
N GLY A 566 -21.28 7.15 16.59
CA GLY A 566 -22.36 6.46 15.89
C GLY A 566 -23.62 6.34 16.73
N TYR A 567 -23.47 5.99 18.02
CA TYR A 567 -24.57 5.97 18.97
C TYR A 567 -25.11 7.37 19.26
N TYR A 568 -24.23 8.37 19.46
CA TYR A 568 -24.64 9.75 19.70
C TYR A 568 -25.48 10.29 18.53
N LEU A 569 -25.03 10.15 17.29
CA LEU A 569 -25.74 10.60 16.09
C LEU A 569 -27.09 9.86 15.90
N PHE A 570 -27.14 8.59 16.27
CA PHE A 570 -28.40 7.84 16.29
C PHE A 570 -29.38 8.46 17.30
N LYS A 571 -28.95 8.71 18.55
CA LYS A 571 -29.78 9.21 19.64
C LYS A 571 -30.37 10.59 19.35
N VAL A 572 -29.58 11.48 18.70
CA VAL A 572 -30.03 12.85 18.36
C VAL A 572 -30.67 12.94 16.97
N ASP A 573 -30.92 11.81 16.30
CA ASP A 573 -31.47 11.72 14.93
C ASP A 573 -30.74 12.64 13.94
N CYS A 574 -29.44 12.81 14.12
CA CYS A 574 -28.57 13.70 13.31
C CYS A 574 -28.99 15.19 13.34
N LYS A 575 -29.83 15.60 14.29
CA LYS A 575 -30.34 16.99 14.42
C LYS A 575 -29.68 17.66 15.62
N ILE A 576 -28.62 18.42 15.37
CA ILE A 576 -27.84 19.06 16.42
C ILE A 576 -27.84 20.57 16.18
N LYS A 577 -28.27 21.33 17.20
CA LYS A 577 -28.12 22.79 17.20
C LYS A 577 -26.98 23.17 18.13
N MET A 578 -26.00 23.88 17.61
CA MET A 578 -24.83 24.34 18.37
C MET A 578 -24.71 25.86 18.33
N ARG A 579 -24.19 26.44 19.42
CA ARG A 579 -23.86 27.86 19.48
C ARG A 579 -22.59 28.13 18.67
N ILE A 580 -22.51 29.29 18.02
CA ILE A 580 -21.35 29.67 17.17
C ILE A 580 -20.00 29.55 17.90
N PRO A 581 -19.83 29.99 19.17
CA PRO A 581 -18.56 29.79 19.88
C PRO A 581 -18.13 28.32 20.01
N VAL A 582 -19.10 27.40 20.25
CA VAL A 582 -18.84 25.97 20.36
C VAL A 582 -18.39 25.42 19.00
N VAL A 583 -19.02 25.87 17.91
CA VAL A 583 -18.63 25.48 16.56
C VAL A 583 -17.22 25.96 16.24
N ALA A 584 -16.90 27.23 16.53
CA ALA A 584 -15.59 27.80 16.26
C ALA A 584 -14.49 27.13 17.10
N SER A 585 -14.70 26.94 18.42
CA SER A 585 -13.73 26.27 19.29
C SER A 585 -13.52 24.81 18.89
N GLY A 586 -14.58 24.09 18.54
CA GLY A 586 -14.48 22.71 18.09
C GLY A 586 -13.69 22.57 16.78
N TRP A 587 -13.88 23.47 15.82
CA TRP A 587 -13.08 23.49 14.59
C TRP A 587 -11.61 23.82 14.88
N LEU A 588 -11.32 24.81 15.73
CA LEU A 588 -9.96 25.17 16.11
C LEU A 588 -9.24 24.00 16.77
N LEU A 589 -9.89 23.35 17.74
CA LEU A 589 -9.34 22.21 18.45
C LEU A 589 -9.13 20.99 17.53
N SER A 590 -10.11 20.69 16.67
CA SER A 590 -10.02 19.55 15.75
C SER A 590 -8.92 19.74 14.71
N LEU A 591 -8.91 20.87 14.00
CA LEU A 591 -7.88 21.15 13.00
C LEU A 591 -6.50 21.33 13.63
N GLY A 592 -6.41 21.98 14.80
CA GLY A 592 -5.18 22.09 15.56
C GLY A 592 -4.63 20.73 15.99
N CYS A 593 -5.49 19.84 16.48
CA CYS A 593 -5.12 18.46 16.83
C CYS A 593 -4.58 17.70 15.61
N LEU A 594 -5.27 17.72 14.48
CA LEU A 594 -4.80 17.10 13.23
C LEU A 594 -3.45 17.66 12.79
N ALA A 595 -3.30 18.99 12.83
CA ALA A 595 -2.05 19.65 12.45
C ALA A 595 -0.88 19.22 13.37
N VAL A 596 -1.10 19.19 14.69
CA VAL A 596 -0.09 18.77 15.66
C VAL A 596 0.28 17.29 15.48
N LEU A 597 -0.69 16.43 15.25
CA LEU A 597 -0.42 15.01 15.04
C LEU A 597 0.37 14.75 13.76
N VAL A 598 0.09 15.48 12.68
CA VAL A 598 0.77 15.28 11.40
C VAL A 598 2.09 16.04 11.33
N TYR A 599 2.16 17.28 11.84
CA TYR A 599 3.29 18.18 11.65
C TYR A 599 4.04 18.54 12.93
N GLY A 600 3.67 17.94 14.07
CA GLY A 600 4.26 18.25 15.38
C GLY A 600 5.58 17.54 15.67
N LEU A 601 5.99 16.57 14.86
CA LEU A 601 7.29 15.94 14.99
C LEU A 601 8.37 16.88 14.49
N GLY A 602 9.14 17.46 15.39
CA GLY A 602 10.30 18.28 15.03
C GLY A 602 11.42 17.43 14.42
N ARG A 603 12.45 18.08 13.86
CA ARG A 603 13.63 17.40 13.25
C ARG A 603 14.35 16.43 14.19
N LYS A 604 14.31 16.68 15.49
CA LYS A 604 14.94 15.80 16.49
C LYS A 604 14.07 14.58 16.88
N GLY A 605 12.81 14.55 16.42
CA GLY A 605 11.84 13.59 16.89
C GLY A 605 11.42 13.83 18.34
N LEU A 606 10.61 12.91 18.88
CA LEU A 606 10.21 12.88 20.28
C LEU A 606 10.87 11.69 20.96
N VAL A 607 11.53 11.95 22.09
CA VAL A 607 12.10 10.90 22.96
C VAL A 607 11.13 10.56 24.09
N VAL A 608 11.34 9.43 24.76
CA VAL A 608 10.56 9.07 25.96
C VAL A 608 10.73 10.11 27.05
N PRO A 609 9.65 10.48 27.79
CA PRO A 609 8.30 9.90 27.75
C PRO A 609 7.36 10.53 26.68
N ALA A 610 7.75 11.64 26.03
CA ALA A 610 6.87 12.37 25.09
C ALA A 610 6.48 11.50 23.87
N SER A 611 7.40 10.68 23.35
CA SER A 611 7.11 9.71 22.27
C SER A 611 6.10 8.65 22.69
N ALA A 612 6.15 8.19 23.96
CA ALA A 612 5.21 7.23 24.51
C ALA A 612 3.79 7.81 24.61
N PHE A 613 3.65 9.07 25.05
CA PHE A 613 2.35 9.78 24.99
C PHE A 613 1.86 9.99 23.56
N TYR A 614 2.73 10.37 22.65
CA TYR A 614 2.38 10.54 21.25
C TYR A 614 1.87 9.23 20.62
N ALA A 615 2.56 8.12 20.84
CA ALA A 615 2.15 6.80 20.34
C ALA A 615 0.85 6.30 20.97
N SER A 616 0.67 6.46 22.29
CA SER A 616 -0.48 5.93 23.00
C SER A 616 -1.77 6.73 22.75
N LEU A 617 -1.69 8.05 22.73
CA LEU A 617 -2.86 8.93 22.63
C LEU A 617 -3.12 9.41 21.20
N GLY A 618 -2.11 9.48 20.34
CA GLY A 618 -2.18 10.09 19.02
C GLY A 618 -3.27 9.49 18.13
N HIS A 619 -3.40 8.17 18.08
CA HIS A 619 -4.42 7.48 17.29
C HIS A 619 -5.83 7.79 17.77
N THR A 620 -6.05 7.82 19.09
CA THR A 620 -7.36 8.16 19.66
C THR A 620 -7.68 9.64 19.47
N ALA A 621 -6.69 10.54 19.61
CA ALA A 621 -6.84 11.96 19.37
C ALA A 621 -7.21 12.24 17.89
N TRP A 622 -6.62 11.52 16.94
CA TRP A 622 -7.03 11.54 15.54
C TRP A 622 -8.51 11.18 15.37
N GLY A 623 -8.95 10.08 15.99
CA GLY A 623 -10.35 9.67 16.00
C GLY A 623 -11.29 10.73 16.59
N LEU A 624 -10.89 11.41 17.68
CA LEU A 624 -11.68 12.49 18.30
C LEU A 624 -11.77 13.73 17.39
N ALA A 625 -10.69 14.09 16.70
CA ALA A 625 -10.71 15.18 15.74
C ALA A 625 -11.67 14.87 14.56
N LEU A 626 -11.63 13.66 14.04
CA LEU A 626 -12.58 13.20 13.00
C LEU A 626 -14.03 13.14 13.51
N ALA A 627 -14.21 12.82 14.77
CA ALA A 627 -15.52 12.84 15.42
C ALA A 627 -16.16 14.24 15.35
N TRP A 628 -15.39 15.28 15.68
CA TRP A 628 -15.86 16.65 15.55
C TRP A 628 -16.20 17.00 14.09
N ILE A 629 -15.28 16.73 13.15
CA ILE A 629 -15.52 17.00 11.72
C ILE A 629 -16.81 16.33 11.25
N THR A 630 -17.02 15.05 11.61
CA THR A 630 -18.20 14.29 11.22
C THR A 630 -19.49 14.88 11.83
N VAL A 631 -19.46 15.20 13.12
CA VAL A 631 -20.61 15.80 13.82
C VAL A 631 -20.94 17.19 13.24
N ALA A 632 -19.93 18.03 13.02
CA ALA A 632 -20.11 19.37 12.45
C ALA A 632 -20.66 19.28 11.00
N CYS A 633 -20.16 18.38 10.17
CA CYS A 633 -20.68 18.17 8.82
C CYS A 633 -22.13 17.69 8.81
N VAL A 634 -22.48 16.73 9.67
CA VAL A 634 -23.84 16.17 9.77
C VAL A 634 -24.82 17.20 10.32
N ALA A 635 -24.40 18.02 11.26
CA ALA A 635 -25.20 19.09 11.85
C ALA A 635 -25.35 20.35 10.95
N GLY A 636 -24.69 20.38 9.78
CA GLY A 636 -24.77 21.51 8.85
C GLY A 636 -23.76 22.63 9.10
N TYR A 637 -22.85 22.47 10.06
CA TYR A 637 -21.80 23.45 10.39
C TYR A 637 -20.45 23.18 9.72
N GLY A 638 -20.42 22.28 8.71
CA GLY A 638 -19.21 21.88 8.02
C GLY A 638 -18.75 22.83 6.90
N GLY A 639 -19.60 23.77 6.47
CA GLY A 639 -19.27 24.78 5.46
C GLY A 639 -18.63 24.20 4.19
N PRO A 640 -17.54 24.86 3.67
CA PRO A 640 -16.86 24.39 2.47
C PRO A 640 -16.31 22.96 2.57
N LEU A 641 -15.83 22.57 3.75
CA LEU A 641 -15.29 21.23 3.96
C LEU A 641 -16.38 20.16 3.77
N ASN A 642 -17.60 20.40 4.28
CA ASN A 642 -18.71 19.47 4.05
C ASN A 642 -19.08 19.41 2.57
N SER A 643 -19.07 20.53 1.84
CA SER A 643 -19.32 20.55 0.40
C SER A 643 -18.29 19.71 -0.37
N LEU A 644 -17.02 19.78 0.03
CA LEU A 644 -15.95 18.97 -0.54
C LEU A 644 -16.13 17.47 -0.21
N LEU A 645 -16.30 17.15 1.08
CA LEU A 645 -16.40 15.75 1.54
C LEU A 645 -17.68 15.06 1.04
N SER A 646 -18.76 15.81 0.82
CA SER A 646 -20.05 15.31 0.35
C SER A 646 -20.22 15.45 -1.18
N CYS A 647 -19.16 15.75 -1.92
CA CYS A 647 -19.21 15.87 -3.37
C CYS A 647 -19.70 14.56 -4.00
N LYS A 648 -20.71 14.67 -4.85
CA LYS A 648 -21.36 13.51 -5.49
C LYS A 648 -20.39 12.65 -6.29
N LEU A 649 -19.35 13.27 -6.89
CA LEU A 649 -18.33 12.57 -7.66
C LEU A 649 -17.49 11.60 -6.83
N LEU A 650 -17.36 11.85 -5.51
CA LEU A 650 -16.58 11.01 -4.60
C LEU A 650 -17.33 9.73 -4.17
N ILE A 651 -18.64 9.66 -4.39
CA ILE A 651 -19.46 8.54 -3.94
C ILE A 651 -19.12 7.22 -4.65
N PRO A 652 -19.02 7.16 -6.00
CA PRO A 652 -18.57 5.96 -6.70
C PRO A 652 -17.16 5.54 -6.28
N LEU A 653 -16.24 6.49 -6.17
CA LEU A 653 -14.86 6.23 -5.78
C LEU A 653 -14.78 5.69 -4.35
N SER A 654 -15.56 6.26 -3.43
CA SER A 654 -15.66 5.78 -2.06
C SER A 654 -16.18 4.34 -1.92
N ARG A 655 -17.00 3.87 -2.87
CA ARG A 655 -17.46 2.47 -2.89
C ARG A 655 -16.38 1.49 -3.32
N LEU A 656 -15.38 1.97 -4.06
CA LEU A 656 -14.26 1.17 -4.57
C LEU A 656 -13.07 1.13 -3.63
N THR A 657 -13.07 1.90 -2.52
CA THR A 657 -11.91 2.06 -1.64
C THR A 657 -11.39 0.74 -1.07
N TYR A 658 -12.26 -0.24 -0.82
CA TYR A 658 -11.85 -1.56 -0.32
C TYR A 658 -11.01 -2.33 -1.36
N CYS A 659 -11.51 -2.46 -2.58
CA CYS A 659 -10.78 -3.14 -3.65
C CYS A 659 -9.53 -2.34 -4.07
N ALA A 660 -9.58 -0.99 -4.06
CA ALA A 660 -8.42 -0.15 -4.30
C ALA A 660 -7.33 -0.35 -3.24
N TYR A 661 -7.72 -0.45 -1.97
CA TYR A 661 -6.80 -0.76 -0.87
C TYR A 661 -6.13 -2.12 -1.03
N LEU A 662 -6.85 -3.13 -1.49
CA LEU A 662 -6.29 -4.47 -1.70
C LEU A 662 -5.24 -4.49 -2.81
N ILE A 663 -5.52 -3.85 -3.96
CA ILE A 663 -4.75 -4.05 -5.18
C ILE A 663 -3.60 -3.05 -5.39
N HIS A 664 -3.65 -1.84 -4.78
CA HIS A 664 -2.68 -0.78 -5.10
C HIS A 664 -1.21 -1.16 -4.87
N PRO A 665 -0.80 -1.86 -3.78
CA PRO A 665 0.60 -2.20 -3.61
C PRO A 665 1.08 -3.23 -4.65
N VAL A 666 0.19 -4.15 -5.05
CA VAL A 666 0.49 -5.15 -6.09
C VAL A 666 0.80 -4.47 -7.43
N LEU A 667 0.00 -3.46 -7.79
CA LEU A 667 0.21 -2.68 -9.02
C LEU A 667 1.49 -1.85 -8.94
N MET A 668 1.79 -1.26 -7.79
CA MET A 668 3.01 -0.50 -7.57
C MET A 668 4.25 -1.40 -7.70
N CYS A 669 4.26 -2.56 -7.05
CA CYS A 669 5.33 -3.54 -7.19
C CYS A 669 5.49 -3.97 -8.65
N LEU A 670 4.40 -4.26 -9.36
CA LEU A 670 4.45 -4.66 -10.76
C LEU A 670 5.09 -3.57 -11.63
N THR A 671 4.67 -2.31 -11.48
CA THR A 671 5.19 -1.21 -12.30
C THR A 671 6.63 -0.84 -11.97
N SER A 672 7.03 -0.93 -10.70
CA SER A 672 8.38 -0.56 -10.26
C SER A 672 9.43 -1.64 -10.55
N PHE A 673 9.07 -2.92 -10.34
CA PHE A 673 10.02 -4.02 -10.52
C PHE A 673 10.12 -4.56 -11.96
N LEU A 674 9.28 -4.09 -12.88
CA LEU A 674 9.42 -4.36 -14.32
C LEU A 674 10.39 -3.40 -15.02
N LEU A 675 10.90 -2.39 -14.32
CA LEU A 675 11.88 -1.47 -14.88
C LEU A 675 13.23 -2.17 -15.09
N ASP A 676 13.93 -1.77 -16.15
CA ASP A 676 15.28 -2.28 -16.49
C ASP A 676 16.41 -1.56 -15.73
N GLY A 677 16.08 -0.44 -15.06
CA GLY A 677 17.04 0.34 -14.29
C GLY A 677 16.42 1.18 -13.19
N PRO A 678 17.23 1.73 -12.27
CA PRO A 678 16.75 2.49 -11.13
C PRO A 678 16.13 3.83 -11.53
N ILE A 679 15.10 4.24 -10.79
CA ILE A 679 14.43 5.53 -10.97
C ILE A 679 15.23 6.63 -10.28
N HIS A 680 15.28 7.82 -10.88
CA HIS A 680 15.82 9.01 -10.23
C HIS A 680 14.73 9.64 -9.34
N LEU A 681 14.97 9.66 -8.03
CA LEU A 681 14.04 10.24 -7.06
C LEU A 681 13.96 11.76 -7.24
N HIS A 682 12.77 12.26 -7.51
CA HIS A 682 12.42 13.67 -7.53
C HIS A 682 10.96 13.85 -7.15
N ASN A 683 10.66 14.81 -6.27
CA ASN A 683 9.29 14.96 -5.72
C ASN A 683 8.21 15.19 -6.79
N ALA A 684 8.49 16.00 -7.82
CA ALA A 684 7.52 16.22 -8.90
C ALA A 684 7.23 14.92 -9.68
N PHE A 685 8.27 14.11 -9.93
CA PHE A 685 8.12 12.82 -10.60
C PHE A 685 7.35 11.82 -9.72
N ALA A 686 7.65 11.79 -8.42
CA ALA A 686 6.89 10.98 -7.46
C ALA A 686 5.39 11.33 -7.46
N MET A 687 5.03 12.61 -7.60
CA MET A 687 3.62 13.03 -7.71
C MET A 687 2.97 12.57 -9.01
N VAL A 688 3.69 12.54 -10.13
CA VAL A 688 3.17 11.99 -11.40
C VAL A 688 2.91 10.49 -11.28
N ILE A 689 3.86 9.75 -10.71
CA ILE A 689 3.71 8.30 -10.43
C ILE A 689 2.53 8.06 -9.49
N PHE A 690 2.39 8.86 -8.43
CA PHE A 690 1.25 8.79 -7.51
C PHE A 690 -0.10 8.94 -8.24
N CYS A 691 -0.23 9.95 -9.11
CA CYS A 691 -1.45 10.14 -9.89
C CYS A 691 -1.73 8.93 -10.79
N GLY A 692 -0.71 8.38 -11.46
CA GLY A 692 -0.82 7.16 -12.26
C GLY A 692 -1.25 5.96 -11.42
N ASN A 693 -0.60 5.73 -10.28
CA ASN A 693 -0.91 4.65 -9.34
C ASN A 693 -2.35 4.78 -8.80
N ALA A 694 -2.80 5.99 -8.47
CA ALA A 694 -4.17 6.21 -8.02
C ALA A 694 -5.19 5.85 -9.09
N VAL A 695 -5.01 6.34 -10.32
CA VAL A 695 -5.93 6.07 -11.43
C VAL A 695 -6.01 4.57 -11.73
N ILE A 696 -4.86 3.89 -11.92
CA ILE A 696 -4.85 2.47 -12.25
C ILE A 696 -5.41 1.62 -11.11
N SER A 697 -5.15 1.99 -9.85
CA SER A 697 -5.71 1.30 -8.69
C SER A 697 -7.22 1.36 -8.64
N PHE A 698 -7.84 2.51 -8.93
CA PHE A 698 -9.29 2.63 -8.98
C PHE A 698 -9.91 1.92 -10.19
N LEU A 699 -9.24 1.89 -11.34
CA LEU A 699 -9.70 1.13 -12.52
C LEU A 699 -9.69 -0.38 -12.22
N CYS A 700 -8.60 -0.92 -11.70
CA CYS A 700 -8.51 -2.32 -11.31
C CYS A 700 -9.48 -2.65 -10.16
N ALA A 701 -9.64 -1.75 -9.19
CA ALA A 701 -10.61 -1.90 -8.11
C ALA A 701 -12.05 -2.00 -8.62
N PHE A 702 -12.40 -1.25 -9.67
CA PHE A 702 -13.72 -1.35 -10.30
C PHE A 702 -13.96 -2.75 -10.89
N VAL A 703 -12.96 -3.30 -11.58
CA VAL A 703 -13.06 -4.65 -12.17
C VAL A 703 -13.18 -5.71 -11.06
N ILE A 704 -12.34 -5.63 -10.02
CA ILE A 704 -12.36 -6.57 -8.89
C ILE A 704 -13.69 -6.48 -8.13
N SER A 705 -14.19 -5.27 -7.91
CA SER A 705 -15.47 -5.07 -7.23
C SER A 705 -16.65 -5.63 -8.03
N LEU A 706 -16.64 -5.48 -9.37
CA LEU A 706 -17.65 -6.08 -10.26
C LEU A 706 -17.62 -7.61 -10.23
N ALA A 707 -16.42 -8.21 -10.16
CA ALA A 707 -16.24 -9.65 -10.24
C ALA A 707 -16.49 -10.36 -8.90
N PHE A 708 -15.97 -9.83 -7.79
CA PHE A 708 -15.88 -10.55 -6.52
C PHE A 708 -16.66 -9.90 -5.37
N GLU A 709 -16.83 -8.56 -5.32
CA GLU A 709 -17.51 -7.91 -4.20
C GLU A 709 -19.02 -7.75 -4.47
N ALA A 710 -19.41 -7.13 -5.57
CA ALA A 710 -20.81 -6.81 -5.87
C ALA A 710 -21.71 -8.05 -6.05
N PRO A 711 -21.25 -9.11 -6.76
CA PRO A 711 -22.05 -10.35 -6.86
C PRO A 711 -22.30 -10.98 -5.52
N VAL A 712 -21.30 -11.08 -4.66
CA VAL A 712 -21.40 -11.70 -3.34
C VAL A 712 -22.37 -10.91 -2.45
N VAL A 713 -22.30 -9.58 -2.45
CA VAL A 713 -23.26 -8.73 -1.71
C VAL A 713 -24.68 -8.94 -2.21
N ASN A 714 -24.90 -9.14 -3.52
CA ASN A 714 -26.23 -9.43 -4.05
C ASN A 714 -26.70 -10.84 -3.66
N LEU A 715 -25.81 -11.85 -3.72
CA LEU A 715 -26.12 -13.22 -3.28
C LEU A 715 -26.48 -13.27 -1.80
N LEU A 716 -25.70 -12.62 -0.94
CA LEU A 716 -25.99 -12.52 0.49
C LEU A 716 -27.36 -11.89 0.78
N LYS A 717 -27.77 -10.89 0.00
CA LYS A 717 -29.12 -10.27 0.10
C LYS A 717 -30.24 -11.17 -0.39
N LEU A 718 -29.96 -12.20 -1.18
CA LEU A 718 -30.96 -13.17 -1.65
C LEU A 718 -31.11 -14.33 -0.67
N ILE A 719 -30.05 -14.65 0.07
CA ILE A 719 -29.98 -15.78 1.01
C ILE A 719 -30.45 -15.33 2.41
N LEU A 720 -30.05 -14.15 2.84
CA LEU A 720 -30.34 -13.55 4.15
C LEU A 720 -31.52 -12.58 4.09
#